data_e20575b1a69d0a9e603c546bef3fad42
#
_entry.id   e20575b1a69d0a9e603c546bef3fad42
#
_cell.length_a   1.000
_cell.length_b   1.000
_cell.length_c   1.000
_cell.angle_alpha   90.00
_cell.angle_beta   90.00
_cell.angle_gamma   90.00
#
_symmetry.space_group_name_H-M   'P 1'
#
loop_
_entity.id
_entity.type
_entity.pdbx_description
1 polymer ?
#
loop_
_entity_poly.entity_id
_entity_poly.type
_entity_poly.pdbx_seq_one_letter_code
_entity_poly.pdbx_strand_id
1 'polypeptide(L)'
;MERDGSRHKAFSRRMALLGGSQLSLAAVLMGRMYYLQVLESDQYKMLAEENRISMRLLAPPRGLVLDRFGQELASNRQNYRVVLIAEQTKGVAETLDRLARIIPIYPHQRSRVLREVKRKRPFVPINVVENLTWEQFARVNVQLPDLPGVQPDVGEGRFYPKGAETAHIVGYVSSVSEADLTGDPLLELPGFRIGKNGVEKVFDESLRGKAGNSRMEVNAYGRVIRELARQDGQPGNDVVLTVDTNLQEKIARRLADESAAAVVMDIHQGEILAMVSSPSFDPNAFNLGLSAKAWRTLVRHPRHPLVNKAIAGQYPPGSTFKMIVALAALEAGVAGPGHRVFCKGVIKLGNTKFHCWRNRYGGHGWVDMKQGIAQSCDIYFYDLARRLGVDRIGAMARRFGLGETFGIELTGEKAGLVPSKDWKLAVTGVPWQLGETLITGIGQAYLLATPLQLAVMTARLANGGMAVRPRLSRRPDGGKLSGDGAGSAVENGRDEDDDARKSDAAVQSIGVSAANLKIVTDAMSDVVNGARGTARKYKLDKELGAKMAGKTGTAQVRRITKAERKAGGKLSKETPWKERDHALFTAFAPVGAPRYATVVVVEHGGSGGYAARLTKDIMTEVLRSDPMARSALGPDSGERGRKREI
;
A
#
# COMPACT_ATOMS: atom_id res chain seq x y z
N MET A 1 92.52 -47.23 35.01
CA MET A 1 91.63 -47.82 34.00
C MET A 1 90.17 -48.01 34.50
N GLU A 2 89.83 -47.69 35.76
CA GLU A 2 88.45 -47.93 36.29
C GLU A 2 87.46 -46.71 36.09
N ARG A 3 87.94 -45.54 35.76
CA ARG A 3 87.09 -44.34 35.57
C ARG A 3 86.39 -44.25 34.20
N ASP A 4 86.91 -44.90 33.15
CA ASP A 4 86.28 -44.84 31.82
C ASP A 4 85.14 -45.87 31.67
N GLY A 5 85.19 -47.01 32.32
CA GLY A 5 84.13 -48.01 32.29
C GLY A 5 82.84 -47.54 32.89
N SER A 6 82.84 -46.68 33.94
CA SER A 6 81.67 -46.14 34.59
C SER A 6 81.02 -45.00 33.73
N ARG A 7 81.83 -44.24 33.03
CA ARG A 7 81.32 -43.18 32.09
C ARG A 7 80.68 -43.82 30.86
N HIS A 8 81.25 -44.89 30.30
CA HIS A 8 80.62 -45.60 29.17
C HIS A 8 79.29 -46.26 29.56
N LYS A 9 79.20 -46.86 30.73
CA LYS A 9 77.90 -47.43 31.29
C LYS A 9 76.85 -46.36 31.54
N ALA A 10 77.25 -45.20 32.06
CA ALA A 10 76.34 -44.08 32.29
C ALA A 10 75.88 -43.42 30.98
N PHE A 11 76.79 -43.34 29.97
CA PHE A 11 76.48 -42.81 28.63
C PHE A 11 75.51 -43.73 27.89
N SER A 12 75.78 -45.06 27.89
CA SER A 12 74.89 -46.06 27.28
C SER A 12 73.53 -46.16 27.93
N ARG A 13 73.45 -46.02 29.25
CA ARG A 13 72.13 -45.94 29.99
C ARG A 13 71.32 -44.68 29.65
N ARG A 14 72.00 -43.54 29.51
CA ARG A 14 71.36 -42.30 29.05
C ARG A 14 70.85 -42.35 27.61
N MET A 15 71.69 -42.94 26.72
CA MET A 15 71.33 -43.19 25.29
C MET A 15 70.16 -44.19 25.20
N ALA A 16 70.16 -45.24 26.00
CA ALA A 16 69.02 -46.20 26.06
C ALA A 16 67.76 -45.57 26.59
N LEU A 17 67.85 -44.69 27.60
CA LEU A 17 66.68 -43.93 28.10
C LEU A 17 66.16 -42.91 27.08
N LEU A 18 67.07 -42.19 26.44
CA LEU A 18 66.66 -41.23 25.36
C LEU A 18 66.10 -41.98 24.16
N GLY A 19 66.70 -43.05 23.71
CA GLY A 19 66.19 -43.87 22.60
C GLY A 19 64.84 -44.54 22.95
N GLY A 20 64.71 -45.02 24.18
CA GLY A 20 63.47 -45.59 24.68
C GLY A 20 62.32 -44.57 24.79
N SER A 21 62.65 -43.36 25.26
CA SER A 21 61.61 -42.28 25.30
C SER A 21 61.22 -41.81 23.91
N GLN A 22 62.15 -41.72 22.94
CA GLN A 22 61.85 -41.40 21.55
C GLN A 22 61.01 -42.49 20.86
N LEU A 23 61.32 -43.77 21.09
CA LEU A 23 60.52 -44.88 20.59
C LEU A 23 59.10 -44.91 21.20
N SER A 24 59.00 -44.67 22.50
CA SER A 24 57.69 -44.59 23.16
C SER A 24 56.84 -43.41 22.63
N LEU A 25 57.47 -42.25 22.44
CA LEU A 25 56.79 -41.08 21.81
C LEU A 25 56.37 -41.39 20.37
N ALA A 26 57.23 -42.03 19.60
CA ALA A 26 56.94 -42.45 18.21
C ALA A 26 55.79 -43.49 18.20
N ALA A 27 55.78 -44.45 19.13
CA ALA A 27 54.71 -45.43 19.23
C ALA A 27 53.35 -44.80 19.62
N VAL A 28 53.35 -43.83 20.56
CA VAL A 28 52.13 -43.03 20.88
C VAL A 28 51.68 -42.23 19.69
N LEU A 29 52.56 -41.58 18.95
CA LEU A 29 52.23 -40.82 17.74
C LEU A 29 51.70 -41.75 16.63
N MET A 30 52.30 -42.90 16.40
CA MET A 30 51.82 -43.90 15.46
C MET A 30 50.47 -44.46 15.86
N GLY A 31 50.29 -44.76 17.13
CA GLY A 31 48.99 -45.20 17.65
C GLY A 31 47.91 -44.13 17.51
N ARG A 32 48.23 -42.86 17.75
CA ARG A 32 47.31 -41.74 17.52
C ARG A 32 47.04 -41.52 16.03
N MET A 33 48.03 -41.64 15.18
CA MET A 33 47.83 -41.58 13.74
C MET A 33 46.94 -42.71 13.23
N TYR A 34 47.16 -43.94 13.70
CA TYR A 34 46.33 -45.10 13.36
C TYR A 34 44.88 -44.87 13.83
N TYR A 35 44.67 -44.38 15.04
CA TYR A 35 43.37 -44.07 15.61
C TYR A 35 42.64 -43.03 14.71
N LEU A 36 43.30 -41.93 14.40
CA LEU A 36 42.68 -40.85 13.60
C LEU A 36 42.47 -41.22 12.13
N GLN A 37 43.40 -42.00 11.52
CA GLN A 37 43.38 -42.29 10.08
C GLN A 37 42.61 -43.57 9.73
N VAL A 38 42.46 -44.49 10.65
CA VAL A 38 41.80 -45.77 10.39
C VAL A 38 40.47 -45.88 11.19
N LEU A 39 40.48 -45.64 12.50
CA LEU A 39 39.31 -45.86 13.35
C LEU A 39 38.31 -44.71 13.25
N GLU A 40 38.77 -43.48 13.18
CA GLU A 40 37.92 -42.28 13.02
C GLU A 40 37.94 -41.68 11.62
N SER A 41 38.54 -42.38 10.64
CA SER A 41 38.71 -41.91 9.26
C SER A 41 37.40 -41.42 8.64
N ASP A 42 36.29 -42.14 8.84
CA ASP A 42 35.02 -41.81 8.21
C ASP A 42 34.42 -40.59 8.85
N GLN A 43 34.59 -40.41 10.18
CA GLN A 43 34.14 -39.19 10.85
C GLN A 43 34.90 -37.95 10.41
N TYR A 44 36.23 -38.06 10.29
CA TYR A 44 37.05 -36.93 9.81
C TYR A 44 36.90 -36.67 8.31
N LYS A 45 36.61 -37.70 7.50
CA LYS A 45 36.22 -37.52 6.10
C LYS A 45 34.90 -36.79 5.99
N MET A 46 33.89 -37.18 6.78
CA MET A 46 32.60 -36.52 6.79
C MET A 46 32.69 -35.05 7.23
N LEU A 47 33.44 -34.76 8.29
CA LEU A 47 33.71 -33.38 8.74
C LEU A 47 34.53 -32.57 7.70
N ALA A 48 35.45 -33.22 6.99
CA ALA A 48 36.21 -32.59 5.91
C ALA A 48 35.32 -32.30 4.68
N GLU A 49 34.39 -33.19 4.36
CA GLU A 49 33.42 -33.00 3.28
C GLU A 49 32.39 -31.91 3.67
N GLU A 50 31.91 -31.90 4.90
CA GLU A 50 31.03 -30.81 5.38
C GLU A 50 31.71 -29.43 5.36
N ASN A 51 32.99 -29.36 5.72
CA ASN A 51 33.75 -28.10 5.65
C ASN A 51 34.13 -27.69 4.23
N ARG A 52 34.06 -28.61 3.26
CA ARG A 52 34.37 -28.39 1.84
C ARG A 52 33.16 -27.91 1.04
N ILE A 53 31.92 -28.19 1.53
CA ILE A 53 30.70 -27.86 0.84
C ILE A 53 30.02 -26.68 1.55
N SER A 54 29.82 -25.59 0.83
CA SER A 54 29.00 -24.44 1.32
C SER A 54 27.70 -24.40 0.53
N MET A 55 26.58 -24.35 1.24
CA MET A 55 25.27 -24.12 0.62
C MET A 55 25.02 -22.62 0.49
N ARG A 56 24.73 -22.17 -0.72
CA ARG A 56 24.31 -20.81 -1.01
C ARG A 56 22.85 -20.81 -1.44
N LEU A 57 22.01 -20.02 -0.75
CA LEU A 57 20.64 -19.78 -1.18
C LEU A 57 20.61 -18.90 -2.44
N LEU A 58 19.72 -19.25 -3.35
CA LEU A 58 19.45 -18.49 -4.57
C LEU A 58 18.10 -17.82 -4.44
N ALA A 59 18.09 -16.49 -4.58
CA ALA A 59 16.84 -15.73 -4.59
C ALA A 59 16.01 -16.11 -5.82
N PRO A 60 14.73 -16.46 -5.64
CA PRO A 60 13.85 -16.76 -6.76
C PRO A 60 13.43 -15.47 -7.47
N PRO A 61 13.02 -15.53 -8.75
CA PRO A 61 12.38 -14.42 -9.43
C PRO A 61 11.08 -14.03 -8.71
N ARG A 62 10.89 -12.72 -8.49
CA ARG A 62 9.68 -12.21 -7.84
C ARG A 62 8.50 -12.23 -8.81
N GLY A 63 7.31 -12.67 -8.37
CA GLY A 63 6.08 -12.67 -9.16
C GLY A 63 5.71 -11.27 -9.67
N LEU A 64 4.97 -11.21 -10.76
CA LEU A 64 4.52 -9.97 -11.38
C LEU A 64 3.29 -9.40 -10.63
N VAL A 65 3.10 -8.09 -10.70
CA VAL A 65 1.82 -7.46 -10.34
C VAL A 65 1.19 -6.93 -11.63
N LEU A 66 0.01 -7.44 -11.94
CA LEU A 66 -0.71 -7.17 -13.18
C LEU A 66 -2.00 -6.42 -12.90
N ASP A 67 -2.45 -5.62 -13.84
CA ASP A 67 -3.78 -5.05 -13.82
C ASP A 67 -4.85 -6.08 -14.29
N ARG A 68 -6.12 -5.65 -14.31
CA ARG A 68 -7.25 -6.51 -14.72
C ARG A 68 -7.19 -7.02 -16.16
N PHE A 69 -6.35 -6.43 -17.00
CA PHE A 69 -6.16 -6.76 -18.42
C PHE A 69 -4.79 -7.39 -18.69
N GLY A 70 -4.02 -7.72 -17.66
CA GLY A 70 -2.69 -8.30 -17.78
C GLY A 70 -1.56 -7.30 -18.07
N GLN A 71 -1.80 -5.99 -17.93
CA GLN A 71 -0.73 -4.99 -18.03
C GLN A 71 0.15 -5.01 -16.79
N GLU A 72 1.46 -4.94 -16.97
CA GLU A 72 2.42 -4.94 -15.87
C GLU A 72 2.37 -3.63 -15.07
N LEU A 73 2.13 -3.78 -13.77
CA LEU A 73 2.22 -2.71 -12.77
C LEU A 73 3.52 -2.79 -11.99
N ALA A 74 4.03 -4.01 -11.76
CA ALA A 74 5.37 -4.28 -11.27
C ALA A 74 5.94 -5.50 -11.98
N SER A 75 7.13 -5.34 -12.53
CA SER A 75 7.87 -6.37 -13.26
C SER A 75 9.32 -6.46 -12.79
N ASN A 76 10.04 -7.45 -13.29
CA ASN A 76 11.45 -7.62 -13.03
C ASN A 76 12.23 -7.24 -14.29
N ARG A 77 13.32 -6.48 -14.11
CA ARG A 77 14.23 -6.09 -15.19
C ARG A 77 15.67 -6.46 -14.82
N GLN A 78 16.47 -6.69 -15.81
CA GLN A 78 17.90 -6.87 -15.60
C GLN A 78 18.47 -5.65 -14.87
N ASN A 79 19.21 -5.93 -13.80
CA ASN A 79 19.85 -4.94 -12.95
C ASN A 79 21.37 -5.11 -13.10
N TYR A 80 21.97 -4.26 -13.89
CA TYR A 80 23.42 -4.19 -14.04
C TYR A 80 24.00 -3.53 -12.79
N ARG A 81 24.88 -4.27 -12.10
CA ARG A 81 25.51 -3.83 -10.87
C ARG A 81 27.00 -4.10 -10.86
N VAL A 82 27.70 -3.41 -10.00
CA VAL A 82 29.14 -3.61 -9.78
C VAL A 82 29.33 -4.00 -8.33
N VAL A 83 30.00 -5.12 -8.12
CA VAL A 83 30.41 -5.61 -6.81
C VAL A 83 31.92 -5.50 -6.64
N LEU A 84 32.37 -5.39 -5.38
CA LEU A 84 33.80 -5.30 -5.02
C LEU A 84 34.14 -6.42 -4.04
N ILE A 85 35.21 -7.15 -4.31
CA ILE A 85 35.78 -8.15 -3.42
C ILE A 85 37.06 -7.55 -2.80
N ALA A 86 36.99 -7.22 -1.51
CA ALA A 86 38.03 -6.43 -0.84
C ALA A 86 39.41 -7.10 -0.87
N GLU A 87 39.51 -8.44 -0.75
CA GLU A 87 40.77 -9.18 -0.78
C GLU A 87 41.48 -9.17 -2.14
N GLN A 88 40.74 -8.89 -3.20
CA GLN A 88 41.29 -8.83 -4.57
C GLN A 88 41.76 -7.42 -4.94
N THR A 89 41.67 -6.46 -4.03
CA THR A 89 42.10 -5.07 -4.22
C THR A 89 43.36 -4.79 -3.43
N LYS A 90 44.29 -3.96 -3.98
CA LYS A 90 45.42 -3.41 -3.23
C LYS A 90 44.97 -2.32 -2.22
N GLY A 91 43.85 -1.68 -2.49
CA GLY A 91 43.26 -0.62 -1.63
C GLY A 91 41.85 -0.31 -2.06
N VAL A 92 40.86 -0.58 -1.17
CA VAL A 92 39.43 -0.39 -1.47
C VAL A 92 39.11 1.06 -1.80
N ALA A 93 39.67 2.02 -1.05
CA ALA A 93 39.37 3.44 -1.27
C ALA A 93 39.89 3.92 -2.63
N GLU A 94 41.07 3.49 -3.01
CA GLU A 94 41.72 3.81 -4.31
C GLU A 94 40.93 3.20 -5.47
N THR A 95 40.53 1.94 -5.34
CA THR A 95 39.70 1.25 -6.36
C THR A 95 38.35 1.96 -6.54
N LEU A 96 37.69 2.40 -5.44
CA LEU A 96 36.44 3.18 -5.52
C LEU A 96 36.68 4.53 -6.21
N ASP A 97 37.82 5.20 -5.97
CA ASP A 97 38.16 6.49 -6.60
C ASP A 97 38.43 6.32 -8.09
N ARG A 98 39.06 5.20 -8.52
CA ARG A 98 39.21 4.84 -9.93
C ARG A 98 37.87 4.55 -10.58
N LEU A 99 37.03 3.74 -9.94
CA LEU A 99 35.69 3.38 -10.44
C LEU A 99 34.77 4.64 -10.54
N ALA A 100 34.93 5.60 -9.63
CA ALA A 100 34.18 6.85 -9.63
C ALA A 100 34.50 7.76 -10.85
N ARG A 101 35.62 7.53 -11.55
CA ARG A 101 35.97 8.21 -12.82
C ARG A 101 35.19 7.66 -14.00
N ILE A 102 34.70 6.42 -13.90
CA ILE A 102 34.05 5.67 -14.99
C ILE A 102 32.54 5.77 -14.87
N ILE A 103 32.01 5.63 -13.63
CA ILE A 103 30.59 5.66 -13.30
C ILE A 103 30.35 6.55 -12.07
N PRO A 104 29.19 7.21 -11.96
CA PRO A 104 28.88 8.06 -10.82
C PRO A 104 28.74 7.21 -9.54
N ILE A 105 29.60 7.50 -8.54
CA ILE A 105 29.49 6.95 -7.18
C ILE A 105 29.23 8.11 -6.22
N TYR A 106 28.07 8.10 -5.59
CA TYR A 106 27.71 9.14 -4.65
C TYR A 106 28.44 8.99 -3.29
N PRO A 107 28.71 10.08 -2.55
CA PRO A 107 29.43 10.02 -1.26
C PRO A 107 28.81 9.07 -0.22
N HIS A 108 27.49 8.93 -0.21
CA HIS A 108 26.79 8.02 0.70
C HIS A 108 27.01 6.55 0.33
N GLN A 109 27.08 6.22 -0.97
CA GLN A 109 27.38 4.87 -1.47
C GLN A 109 28.82 4.49 -1.11
N ARG A 110 29.77 5.38 -1.36
CA ARG A 110 31.17 5.21 -0.98
C ARG A 110 31.33 4.95 0.53
N SER A 111 30.68 5.76 1.35
CA SER A 111 30.69 5.59 2.81
C SER A 111 30.06 4.27 3.25
N ARG A 112 28.99 3.80 2.59
CA ARG A 112 28.38 2.50 2.84
C ARG A 112 29.35 1.37 2.54
N VAL A 113 29.93 1.35 1.35
CA VAL A 113 30.89 0.31 0.95
C VAL A 113 32.06 0.21 1.93
N LEU A 114 32.66 1.34 2.30
CA LEU A 114 33.77 1.36 3.27
C LEU A 114 33.39 0.83 4.66
N ARG A 115 32.14 1.04 5.11
CA ARG A 115 31.63 0.44 6.36
C ARG A 115 31.40 -1.06 6.21
N GLU A 116 30.83 -1.52 5.09
CA GLU A 116 30.56 -2.93 4.85
C GLU A 116 31.85 -3.75 4.73
N VAL A 117 32.89 -3.21 4.09
CA VAL A 117 34.22 -3.84 4.02
C VAL A 117 34.81 -4.12 5.41
N LYS A 118 34.56 -3.22 6.39
CA LYS A 118 35.05 -3.42 7.78
C LYS A 118 34.26 -4.49 8.57
N ARG A 119 33.02 -4.79 8.13
CA ARG A 119 32.12 -5.71 8.86
C ARG A 119 32.10 -7.12 8.26
N LYS A 120 32.31 -7.24 6.95
CA LYS A 120 32.24 -8.51 6.22
C LYS A 120 33.61 -9.14 6.05
N ARG A 121 33.65 -10.45 5.81
CA ARG A 121 34.90 -11.14 5.46
C ARG A 121 35.40 -10.61 4.13
N PRO A 122 36.75 -10.49 3.93
CA PRO A 122 37.36 -9.84 2.75
C PRO A 122 36.97 -10.43 1.40
N PHE A 123 36.65 -11.73 1.36
CA PHE A 123 36.28 -12.44 0.13
C PHE A 123 34.77 -12.28 -0.24
N VAL A 124 33.96 -11.73 0.66
CA VAL A 124 32.53 -11.56 0.39
C VAL A 124 32.30 -10.38 -0.54
N PRO A 125 31.62 -10.58 -1.69
CA PRO A 125 31.30 -9.50 -2.61
C PRO A 125 30.45 -8.42 -1.93
N ILE A 126 30.82 -7.16 -2.11
CA ILE A 126 30.11 -6.00 -1.60
C ILE A 126 29.56 -5.21 -2.78
N ASN A 127 28.28 -4.98 -2.79
CA ASN A 127 27.62 -4.20 -3.83
C ASN A 127 28.03 -2.72 -3.75
N VAL A 128 28.62 -2.18 -4.83
CA VAL A 128 29.09 -0.80 -4.91
C VAL A 128 27.98 0.09 -5.47
N VAL A 129 27.51 -0.22 -6.69
CA VAL A 129 26.47 0.52 -7.41
C VAL A 129 25.56 -0.47 -8.10
N GLU A 130 24.27 -0.20 -8.08
CA GLU A 130 23.22 -0.95 -8.77
C GLU A 130 22.53 -0.07 -9.82
N ASN A 131 21.74 -0.71 -10.68
CA ASN A 131 20.91 -0.05 -11.68
C ASN A 131 21.73 0.82 -12.65
N LEU A 132 22.85 0.31 -13.09
CA LEU A 132 23.67 0.93 -14.13
C LEU A 132 22.94 0.86 -15.47
N THR A 133 23.15 1.85 -16.32
CA THR A 133 22.77 1.71 -17.74
C THR A 133 23.68 0.71 -18.42
N TRP A 134 23.24 0.15 -19.55
CA TRP A 134 24.08 -0.74 -20.35
C TRP A 134 25.41 -0.08 -20.72
N GLU A 135 25.42 1.20 -21.10
CA GLU A 135 26.62 1.94 -21.46
C GLU A 135 27.59 2.11 -20.28
N GLN A 136 27.05 2.34 -19.06
CA GLN A 136 27.85 2.42 -17.84
C GLN A 136 28.46 1.07 -17.50
N PHE A 137 27.67 0.00 -17.59
CA PHE A 137 28.10 -1.36 -17.35
C PHE A 137 29.17 -1.80 -18.36
N ALA A 138 28.97 -1.53 -19.65
CA ALA A 138 29.92 -1.81 -20.70
C ALA A 138 31.26 -1.07 -20.48
N ARG A 139 31.21 0.22 -20.09
CA ARG A 139 32.43 0.99 -19.77
C ARG A 139 33.20 0.40 -18.61
N VAL A 140 32.54 -0.11 -17.57
CA VAL A 140 33.22 -0.80 -16.47
C VAL A 140 33.87 -2.09 -16.97
N ASN A 141 33.15 -2.89 -17.79
CA ASN A 141 33.66 -4.14 -18.33
C ASN A 141 34.94 -3.94 -19.14
N VAL A 142 35.01 -2.92 -19.98
CA VAL A 142 36.21 -2.59 -20.78
C VAL A 142 37.43 -2.25 -19.90
N GLN A 143 37.19 -1.64 -18.74
CA GLN A 143 38.27 -1.18 -17.84
C GLN A 143 38.52 -2.13 -16.64
N LEU A 144 37.99 -3.35 -16.66
CA LEU A 144 38.21 -4.35 -15.61
C LEU A 144 39.68 -4.67 -15.33
N PRO A 145 40.56 -4.74 -16.33
CA PRO A 145 41.99 -5.00 -16.06
C PRO A 145 42.66 -3.98 -15.13
N ASP A 146 42.14 -2.72 -15.13
CA ASP A 146 42.65 -1.62 -14.30
C ASP A 146 41.94 -1.51 -12.96
N LEU A 147 40.92 -2.34 -12.70
CA LEU A 147 40.05 -2.32 -11.54
C LEU A 147 40.10 -3.63 -10.74
N PRO A 148 41.25 -3.97 -10.10
CA PRO A 148 41.39 -5.23 -9.39
C PRO A 148 40.32 -5.32 -8.26
N GLY A 149 39.66 -6.50 -8.21
CA GLY A 149 38.59 -6.78 -7.23
C GLY A 149 37.21 -6.23 -7.58
N VAL A 150 37.07 -5.49 -8.65
CA VAL A 150 35.77 -5.08 -9.18
C VAL A 150 35.24 -6.16 -10.10
N GLN A 151 34.00 -6.57 -9.90
CA GLN A 151 33.32 -7.56 -10.73
C GLN A 151 31.96 -6.99 -11.18
N PRO A 152 31.70 -6.95 -12.49
CA PRO A 152 30.37 -6.70 -13.02
C PRO A 152 29.49 -7.90 -12.69
N ASP A 153 28.25 -7.62 -12.30
CA ASP A 153 27.26 -8.64 -11.97
C ASP A 153 25.91 -8.22 -12.55
N VAL A 154 25.13 -9.21 -12.98
CA VAL A 154 23.79 -9.00 -13.53
C VAL A 154 22.80 -9.73 -12.63
N GLY A 155 21.93 -8.97 -12.03
CA GLY A 155 20.83 -9.49 -11.22
C GLY A 155 19.47 -9.07 -11.76
N GLU A 156 18.44 -9.33 -11.00
CA GLU A 156 17.11 -8.80 -11.25
C GLU A 156 16.83 -7.62 -10.31
N GLY A 157 16.18 -6.60 -10.85
CA GLY A 157 15.69 -5.46 -10.10
C GLY A 157 14.19 -5.27 -10.32
N ARG A 158 13.46 -4.89 -9.27
CA ARG A 158 12.04 -4.57 -9.38
C ARG A 158 11.84 -3.28 -10.15
N PHE A 159 10.88 -3.25 -11.05
CA PHE A 159 10.56 -2.11 -11.88
C PHE A 159 9.06 -1.84 -11.90
N TYR A 160 8.69 -0.56 -11.83
CA TYR A 160 7.31 -0.08 -11.81
C TYR A 160 7.06 0.78 -13.05
N PRO A 161 6.49 0.19 -14.14
CA PRO A 161 6.35 0.85 -15.43
C PRO A 161 5.53 2.16 -15.39
N LYS A 162 4.56 2.22 -14.47
CA LYS A 162 3.63 3.34 -14.33
C LYS A 162 4.05 4.37 -13.26
N GLY A 163 5.20 4.17 -12.63
CA GLY A 163 5.80 5.13 -11.70
C GLY A 163 4.82 5.67 -10.65
N ALA A 164 4.74 6.98 -10.55
CA ALA A 164 3.95 7.67 -9.54
C ALA A 164 2.42 7.44 -9.65
N GLU A 165 1.91 7.08 -10.82
CA GLU A 165 0.47 6.95 -11.07
C GLU A 165 -0.15 5.75 -10.34
N THR A 166 0.65 4.71 -10.05
CA THR A 166 0.22 3.47 -9.38
C THR A 166 0.88 3.24 -8.02
N ALA A 167 1.79 4.13 -7.60
CA ALA A 167 2.64 3.95 -6.43
C ALA A 167 1.87 3.66 -5.13
N HIS A 168 0.73 4.30 -4.91
CA HIS A 168 -0.09 4.10 -3.71
C HIS A 168 -0.85 2.77 -3.69
N ILE A 169 -0.99 2.11 -4.84
CA ILE A 169 -1.60 0.78 -4.98
C ILE A 169 -0.51 -0.28 -4.89
N VAL A 170 0.45 -0.23 -5.81
CA VAL A 170 1.49 -1.25 -5.93
C VAL A 170 2.45 -1.19 -4.74
N GLY A 171 2.81 0.01 -4.29
CA GLY A 171 3.84 0.19 -3.27
C GLY A 171 5.25 0.10 -3.86
N TYR A 172 6.20 -0.36 -3.08
CA TYR A 172 7.59 -0.53 -3.50
C TYR A 172 8.31 -1.59 -2.67
N VAL A 173 9.39 -2.14 -3.24
CA VAL A 173 10.33 -2.98 -2.51
C VAL A 173 11.56 -2.17 -2.06
N SER A 174 12.14 -2.56 -0.94
CA SER A 174 13.40 -2.00 -0.45
C SER A 174 14.20 -3.06 0.31
N SER A 175 15.43 -2.73 0.67
CA SER A 175 16.31 -3.62 1.42
C SER A 175 15.69 -4.02 2.75
N VAL A 176 15.96 -5.25 3.17
CA VAL A 176 15.57 -5.79 4.48
C VAL A 176 16.25 -4.98 5.59
N SER A 177 15.50 -4.60 6.60
CA SER A 177 15.98 -3.98 7.84
C SER A 177 15.96 -4.99 8.99
N GLU A 178 16.63 -4.69 10.10
CA GLU A 178 16.63 -5.57 11.29
C GLU A 178 15.20 -5.87 11.80
N ALA A 179 14.29 -4.92 11.68
CA ALA A 179 12.89 -5.10 12.09
C ALA A 179 12.08 -6.02 11.17
N ASP A 180 12.58 -6.32 9.97
CA ASP A 180 11.92 -7.20 9.01
C ASP A 180 12.38 -8.67 9.14
N LEU A 181 13.40 -8.95 9.93
CA LEU A 181 13.94 -10.30 10.10
C LEU A 181 12.98 -11.16 10.91
N THR A 182 12.47 -12.20 10.28
CA THR A 182 11.52 -13.17 10.89
C THR A 182 12.14 -14.53 11.14
N GLY A 183 13.44 -14.72 10.84
CA GLY A 183 14.14 -16.00 10.84
C GLY A 183 14.11 -16.72 9.49
N ASP A 184 13.48 -16.15 8.46
CA ASP A 184 13.55 -16.67 7.10
C ASP A 184 14.95 -16.39 6.51
N PRO A 185 15.74 -17.42 6.14
CA PRO A 185 17.09 -17.25 5.62
C PRO A 185 17.17 -16.42 4.34
N LEU A 186 16.10 -16.32 3.54
CA LEU A 186 16.04 -15.44 2.36
C LEU A 186 16.23 -13.98 2.72
N LEU A 187 15.71 -13.56 3.88
CA LEU A 187 15.79 -12.16 4.33
C LEU A 187 17.23 -11.76 4.71
N GLU A 188 18.08 -12.73 5.00
CA GLU A 188 19.48 -12.50 5.34
C GLU A 188 20.37 -12.39 4.09
N LEU A 189 19.85 -12.72 2.90
CA LEU A 189 20.63 -12.64 1.66
C LEU A 189 21.04 -11.20 1.37
N PRO A 190 22.33 -10.97 1.08
CA PRO A 190 22.82 -9.64 0.71
C PRO A 190 22.10 -9.07 -0.51
N GLY A 191 21.50 -7.90 -0.35
CA GLY A 191 20.76 -7.23 -1.43
C GLY A 191 19.36 -7.75 -1.69
N PHE A 192 18.87 -8.69 -0.86
CA PHE A 192 17.48 -9.13 -0.95
C PHE A 192 16.52 -7.97 -0.63
N ARG A 193 15.39 -7.96 -1.29
CA ARG A 193 14.39 -6.88 -1.19
C ARG A 193 13.03 -7.45 -0.86
N ILE A 194 12.31 -6.76 0.00
CA ILE A 194 10.95 -7.10 0.42
C ILE A 194 9.99 -5.96 0.15
N GLY A 195 8.72 -6.26 0.07
CA GLY A 195 7.66 -5.27 -0.02
C GLY A 195 7.56 -4.43 1.26
N LYS A 196 7.57 -3.11 1.12
CA LYS A 196 7.50 -2.17 2.26
C LYS A 196 6.14 -1.48 2.38
N ASN A 197 5.39 -1.41 1.31
CA ASN A 197 4.09 -0.76 1.27
C ASN A 197 3.23 -1.35 0.15
N GLY A 198 1.92 -1.05 0.16
CA GLY A 198 0.99 -1.42 -0.90
C GLY A 198 0.85 -2.93 -1.10
N VAL A 199 0.49 -3.32 -2.32
CA VAL A 199 0.36 -4.73 -2.76
C VAL A 199 1.67 -5.49 -2.60
N GLU A 200 2.81 -4.85 -2.88
CA GLU A 200 4.15 -5.44 -2.68
C GLU A 200 4.37 -5.94 -1.25
N LYS A 201 3.82 -5.25 -0.25
CA LYS A 201 3.94 -5.66 1.15
C LYS A 201 2.91 -6.71 1.54
N VAL A 202 1.65 -6.53 1.16
CA VAL A 202 0.57 -7.44 1.57
C VAL A 202 0.74 -8.82 0.96
N PHE A 203 1.21 -8.89 -0.29
CA PHE A 203 1.45 -10.14 -1.02
C PHE A 203 2.94 -10.53 -1.04
N ASP A 204 3.78 -9.99 -0.14
CA ASP A 204 5.23 -10.19 -0.20
C ASP A 204 5.64 -11.66 -0.20
N GLU A 205 5.05 -12.50 0.66
CA GLU A 205 5.35 -13.92 0.72
C GLU A 205 4.98 -14.66 -0.57
N SER A 206 3.79 -14.37 -1.12
CA SER A 206 3.33 -14.97 -2.38
C SER A 206 4.19 -14.52 -3.57
N LEU A 207 4.50 -13.23 -3.63
CA LEU A 207 5.34 -12.63 -4.68
C LEU A 207 6.80 -13.06 -4.59
N ARG A 208 7.30 -13.37 -3.38
CA ARG A 208 8.71 -13.70 -3.10
C ARG A 208 9.14 -15.03 -3.71
N GLY A 209 8.24 -16.04 -3.74
CA GLY A 209 8.55 -17.38 -4.18
C GLY A 209 9.36 -18.20 -3.16
N LYS A 210 9.91 -19.34 -3.60
CA LYS A 210 10.68 -20.25 -2.75
C LYS A 210 12.15 -20.27 -3.19
N ALA A 211 13.06 -20.20 -2.22
CA ALA A 211 14.50 -20.20 -2.47
C ALA A 211 14.96 -21.44 -3.24
N GLY A 212 15.90 -21.24 -4.15
CA GLY A 212 16.75 -22.28 -4.65
C GLY A 212 17.99 -22.46 -3.77
N ASN A 213 18.81 -23.44 -4.12
CA ASN A 213 20.08 -23.67 -3.46
C ASN A 213 21.17 -24.00 -4.49
N SER A 214 22.38 -23.58 -4.18
CA SER A 214 23.57 -23.98 -4.92
C SER A 214 24.60 -24.53 -3.93
N ARG A 215 25.11 -25.72 -4.22
CA ARG A 215 26.19 -26.36 -3.48
C ARG A 215 27.53 -25.98 -4.09
N MET A 216 28.33 -25.25 -3.32
CA MET A 216 29.65 -24.77 -3.72
C MET A 216 30.74 -25.55 -3.01
N GLU A 217 31.73 -26.00 -3.76
CA GLU A 217 32.99 -26.46 -3.18
C GLU A 217 33.81 -25.25 -2.73
N VAL A 218 34.19 -25.22 -1.46
CA VAL A 218 35.02 -24.15 -0.90
C VAL A 218 36.30 -24.66 -0.30
N ASN A 219 37.38 -23.86 -0.31
CA ASN A 219 38.60 -24.17 0.38
C ASN A 219 38.49 -23.85 1.90
N ALA A 220 39.56 -24.18 2.66
CA ALA A 220 39.66 -23.96 4.09
C ALA A 220 39.43 -22.48 4.54
N TYR A 221 39.51 -21.52 3.62
CA TYR A 221 39.27 -20.10 3.85
C TYR A 221 37.83 -19.67 3.48
N GLY A 222 37.01 -20.61 2.96
CA GLY A 222 35.66 -20.34 2.50
C GLY A 222 35.54 -19.73 1.10
N ARG A 223 36.63 -19.77 0.32
CA ARG A 223 36.61 -19.31 -1.09
C ARG A 223 36.01 -20.39 -1.98
N VAL A 224 35.09 -19.98 -2.85
CA VAL A 224 34.46 -20.88 -3.84
C VAL A 224 35.48 -21.36 -4.85
N ILE A 225 35.58 -22.69 -5.03
CA ILE A 225 36.40 -23.36 -6.02
C ILE A 225 35.57 -23.63 -7.28
N ARG A 226 34.40 -24.26 -7.12
CA ARG A 226 33.45 -24.57 -8.19
C ARG A 226 32.04 -24.81 -7.65
N GLU A 227 31.06 -24.73 -8.52
CA GLU A 227 29.68 -25.15 -8.25
C GLU A 227 29.56 -26.66 -8.48
N LEU A 228 29.01 -27.38 -7.48
CA LEU A 228 28.85 -28.84 -7.53
C LEU A 228 27.46 -29.23 -8.02
N ALA A 229 26.44 -28.48 -7.55
CA ALA A 229 25.06 -28.71 -7.93
C ALA A 229 24.27 -27.40 -7.77
N ARG A 230 23.26 -27.21 -8.60
CA ARG A 230 22.35 -26.06 -8.57
C ARG A 230 20.92 -26.50 -8.69
N GLN A 231 20.08 -26.00 -7.81
CA GLN A 231 18.65 -26.12 -7.88
C GLN A 231 18.07 -24.69 -7.84
N ASP A 232 17.51 -24.27 -8.96
CA ASP A 232 16.90 -22.94 -9.06
C ASP A 232 15.66 -22.81 -8.17
N GLY A 233 15.39 -21.61 -7.67
CA GLY A 233 14.23 -21.32 -6.86
C GLY A 233 12.94 -21.36 -7.67
N GLN A 234 11.84 -21.56 -6.97
CA GLN A 234 10.51 -21.46 -7.58
C GLN A 234 10.09 -19.99 -7.66
N PRO A 235 9.76 -19.44 -8.84
CA PRO A 235 9.26 -18.08 -8.97
C PRO A 235 8.06 -17.81 -8.06
N GLY A 236 7.93 -16.57 -7.62
CA GLY A 236 6.75 -16.12 -6.91
C GLY A 236 5.49 -16.12 -7.79
N ASN A 237 4.33 -16.18 -7.15
CA ASN A 237 3.05 -16.13 -7.84
C ASN A 237 2.75 -14.72 -8.34
N ASP A 238 2.19 -14.61 -9.53
CA ASP A 238 1.69 -13.33 -10.04
C ASP A 238 0.41 -12.91 -9.32
N VAL A 239 0.26 -11.61 -9.09
CA VAL A 239 -0.92 -11.01 -8.47
C VAL A 239 -1.65 -10.17 -9.50
N VAL A 240 -2.92 -10.55 -9.79
CA VAL A 240 -3.78 -9.79 -10.70
C VAL A 240 -4.69 -8.88 -9.89
N LEU A 241 -4.63 -7.57 -10.19
CA LEU A 241 -5.46 -6.57 -9.52
C LEU A 241 -6.75 -6.29 -10.30
N THR A 242 -7.71 -5.68 -9.60
CA THR A 242 -8.99 -5.24 -10.19
C THR A 242 -8.87 -3.90 -10.94
N VAL A 243 -7.75 -3.22 -10.81
CA VAL A 243 -7.48 -1.89 -11.36
C VAL A 243 -7.40 -1.91 -12.89
N ASP A 244 -8.01 -0.93 -13.54
CA ASP A 244 -7.77 -0.58 -14.93
C ASP A 244 -6.68 0.48 -15.00
N THR A 245 -5.51 0.11 -15.47
CA THR A 245 -4.32 0.99 -15.52
C THR A 245 -4.57 2.23 -16.38
N ASN A 246 -5.26 2.10 -17.50
CA ASN A 246 -5.53 3.25 -18.37
C ASN A 246 -6.47 4.27 -17.70
N LEU A 247 -7.47 3.77 -16.95
CA LEU A 247 -8.35 4.62 -16.14
C LEU A 247 -7.59 5.28 -14.99
N GLN A 248 -6.75 4.51 -14.29
CA GLN A 248 -5.89 4.99 -13.21
C GLN A 248 -5.00 6.15 -13.64
N GLU A 249 -4.30 6.02 -14.78
CA GLU A 249 -3.43 7.04 -15.36
C GLU A 249 -4.19 8.31 -15.73
N LYS A 250 -5.36 8.17 -16.37
CA LYS A 250 -6.21 9.33 -16.75
C LYS A 250 -6.65 10.11 -15.52
N ILE A 251 -7.07 9.40 -14.45
CA ILE A 251 -7.49 10.03 -13.19
C ILE A 251 -6.29 10.68 -12.50
N ALA A 252 -5.14 10.00 -12.43
CA ALA A 252 -3.92 10.53 -11.83
C ALA A 252 -3.49 11.83 -12.52
N ARG A 253 -3.47 11.86 -13.85
CA ARG A 253 -3.19 13.08 -14.63
C ARG A 253 -4.22 14.18 -14.39
N ARG A 254 -5.51 13.83 -14.29
CA ARG A 254 -6.59 14.81 -14.02
C ARG A 254 -6.46 15.47 -12.65
N LEU A 255 -5.86 14.78 -11.68
CA LEU A 255 -5.67 15.24 -10.31
C LEU A 255 -4.25 15.72 -9.98
N ALA A 256 -3.34 15.78 -10.97
CA ALA A 256 -1.90 16.00 -10.74
C ALA A 256 -1.59 17.30 -9.97
N ASP A 257 -2.35 18.38 -10.24
CA ASP A 257 -2.15 19.69 -9.60
C ASP A 257 -2.83 19.81 -8.22
N GLU A 258 -3.61 18.80 -7.83
CA GLU A 258 -4.43 18.85 -6.63
C GLU A 258 -3.77 18.11 -5.46
N SER A 259 -4.20 18.43 -4.24
CA SER A 259 -4.06 17.55 -3.09
C SER A 259 -5.39 16.80 -2.93
N ALA A 260 -5.47 15.59 -3.48
CA ALA A 260 -6.76 14.94 -3.65
C ALA A 260 -6.68 13.41 -3.59
N ALA A 261 -7.84 12.80 -3.37
CA ALA A 261 -8.05 11.37 -3.58
C ALA A 261 -9.28 11.13 -4.46
N ALA A 262 -9.20 10.11 -5.31
CA ALA A 262 -10.33 9.58 -6.05
C ALA A 262 -10.40 8.07 -5.92
N VAL A 263 -11.61 7.55 -5.77
CA VAL A 263 -11.90 6.11 -5.75
C VAL A 263 -13.02 5.83 -6.74
N VAL A 264 -12.79 4.88 -7.65
CA VAL A 264 -13.80 4.35 -8.58
C VAL A 264 -13.98 2.87 -8.30
N MET A 265 -15.23 2.44 -8.12
CA MET A 265 -15.55 1.08 -7.68
C MET A 265 -16.77 0.55 -8.43
N ASP A 266 -16.75 -0.72 -8.81
CA ASP A 266 -17.95 -1.48 -9.19
C ASP A 266 -18.84 -1.70 -7.97
N ILE A 267 -20.13 -1.37 -8.09
CA ILE A 267 -21.04 -1.41 -6.94
C ILE A 267 -21.58 -2.79 -6.61
N HIS A 268 -21.43 -3.77 -7.50
CA HIS A 268 -21.96 -5.12 -7.34
C HIS A 268 -20.90 -6.09 -6.82
N GLN A 269 -19.71 -6.07 -7.41
CA GLN A 269 -18.60 -6.97 -7.04
C GLN A 269 -17.63 -6.36 -6.04
N GLY A 270 -17.68 -5.05 -5.81
CA GLY A 270 -16.76 -4.36 -4.93
C GLY A 270 -15.36 -4.13 -5.51
N GLU A 271 -15.15 -4.41 -6.80
CA GLU A 271 -13.86 -4.22 -7.44
C GLU A 271 -13.46 -2.75 -7.50
N ILE A 272 -12.26 -2.43 -7.01
CA ILE A 272 -11.66 -1.11 -7.13
C ILE A 272 -11.05 -0.99 -8.53
N LEU A 273 -11.67 -0.18 -9.38
CA LEU A 273 -11.26 0.03 -10.76
C LEU A 273 -10.16 1.08 -10.90
N ALA A 274 -10.16 2.06 -10.00
CA ALA A 274 -9.09 3.04 -9.85
C ALA A 274 -9.08 3.60 -8.43
N MET A 275 -7.88 3.86 -7.91
CA MET A 275 -7.65 4.50 -6.61
C MET A 275 -6.44 5.43 -6.70
N VAL A 276 -6.70 6.73 -6.72
CA VAL A 276 -5.67 7.77 -6.89
C VAL A 276 -5.52 8.58 -5.62
N SER A 277 -4.27 8.83 -5.24
CA SER A 277 -3.88 9.78 -4.19
C SER A 277 -2.85 10.75 -4.78
N SER A 278 -3.14 12.03 -4.78
CA SER A 278 -2.29 13.09 -5.34
C SER A 278 -1.93 14.13 -4.26
N PRO A 279 -0.68 14.67 -4.30
CA PRO A 279 0.44 14.23 -5.10
C PRO A 279 0.91 12.83 -4.69
N SER A 280 1.64 12.16 -5.59
CA SER A 280 2.21 10.83 -5.38
C SER A 280 3.74 10.87 -5.40
N PHE A 281 4.39 9.72 -5.40
CA PHE A 281 5.84 9.54 -5.43
C PHE A 281 6.23 8.49 -6.47
N ASP A 282 7.49 8.51 -6.93
CA ASP A 282 7.99 7.46 -7.82
C ASP A 282 8.52 6.26 -7.01
N PRO A 283 7.90 5.06 -7.09
CA PRO A 283 8.35 3.87 -6.38
C PRO A 283 9.72 3.38 -6.87
N ASN A 284 10.11 3.65 -8.12
CA ASN A 284 11.42 3.29 -8.64
C ASN A 284 12.55 4.02 -7.89
N ALA A 285 12.33 5.25 -7.45
CA ALA A 285 13.31 6.01 -6.66
C ALA A 285 13.65 5.32 -5.34
N PHE A 286 12.71 4.60 -4.73
CA PHE A 286 12.94 3.83 -3.50
C PHE A 286 13.78 2.59 -3.76
N ASN A 287 13.61 1.98 -4.92
CA ASN A 287 14.40 0.84 -5.36
C ASN A 287 15.86 1.23 -5.65
N LEU A 288 16.07 2.44 -6.18
CA LEU A 288 17.40 3.01 -6.44
C LEU A 288 18.12 3.49 -5.16
N GLY A 289 17.35 3.70 -4.07
CA GLY A 289 17.83 4.32 -2.84
C GLY A 289 17.74 5.85 -2.88
N LEU A 290 16.89 6.39 -2.01
CA LEU A 290 16.67 7.83 -1.90
C LEU A 290 17.84 8.51 -1.16
N SER A 291 18.32 9.65 -1.68
CA SER A 291 19.20 10.51 -0.92
C SER A 291 18.48 11.11 0.29
N ALA A 292 19.22 11.45 1.36
CA ALA A 292 18.64 12.09 2.55
C ALA A 292 17.93 13.42 2.22
N LYS A 293 18.36 14.13 1.17
CA LYS A 293 17.71 15.36 0.69
C LYS A 293 16.36 15.02 0.03
N ALA A 294 16.31 14.05 -0.90
CA ALA A 294 15.09 13.63 -1.57
C ALA A 294 14.05 13.10 -0.56
N TRP A 295 14.49 12.27 0.39
CA TRP A 295 13.65 11.77 1.47
C TRP A 295 13.05 12.90 2.31
N ARG A 296 13.87 13.86 2.75
CA ARG A 296 13.37 15.02 3.51
C ARG A 296 12.39 15.87 2.73
N THR A 297 12.59 16.02 1.42
CA THR A 297 11.66 16.74 0.55
C THR A 297 10.29 16.05 0.51
N LEU A 298 10.24 14.72 0.36
CA LEU A 298 8.99 13.97 0.36
C LEU A 298 8.27 14.02 1.72
N VAL A 299 9.00 13.81 2.82
CA VAL A 299 8.42 13.78 4.18
C VAL A 299 7.89 15.15 4.61
N ARG A 300 8.61 16.24 4.26
CA ARG A 300 8.23 17.61 4.64
C ARG A 300 7.30 18.30 3.64
N HIS A 301 6.94 17.60 2.56
CA HIS A 301 6.06 18.19 1.54
C HIS A 301 4.68 18.51 2.14
N PRO A 302 4.15 19.75 1.98
CA PRO A 302 2.93 20.20 2.66
C PRO A 302 1.66 19.45 2.23
N ARG A 303 1.68 18.76 1.09
CA ARG A 303 0.58 17.94 0.55
C ARG A 303 0.78 16.43 0.76
N HIS A 304 1.75 16.03 1.58
CA HIS A 304 1.99 14.64 2.04
C HIS A 304 1.95 13.56 0.93
N PRO A 305 2.87 13.57 -0.06
CA PRO A 305 2.84 12.63 -1.18
C PRO A 305 2.99 11.16 -0.80
N LEU A 306 3.55 10.84 0.37
CA LEU A 306 3.72 9.45 0.86
C LEU A 306 2.46 8.88 1.50
N VAL A 307 1.43 9.71 1.78
CA VAL A 307 0.18 9.27 2.39
C VAL A 307 -0.81 8.85 1.31
N ASN A 308 -1.29 7.60 1.37
CA ASN A 308 -2.42 7.18 0.55
C ASN A 308 -3.71 7.80 1.09
N LYS A 309 -4.08 8.96 0.57
CA LYS A 309 -5.24 9.71 1.02
C LYS A 309 -6.56 8.97 0.80
N ALA A 310 -6.60 8.04 -0.15
CA ALA A 310 -7.82 7.28 -0.44
C ALA A 310 -8.27 6.37 0.70
N ILE A 311 -7.32 5.80 1.44
CA ILE A 311 -7.57 4.85 2.55
C ILE A 311 -7.18 5.38 3.93
N ALA A 312 -6.25 6.35 3.99
CA ALA A 312 -5.72 6.89 5.24
C ALA A 312 -6.14 8.34 5.50
N GLY A 313 -6.59 9.08 4.49
CA GLY A 313 -7.13 10.43 4.65
C GLY A 313 -8.47 10.39 5.36
N GLN A 314 -8.59 11.06 6.50
CA GLN A 314 -9.81 11.11 7.31
C GLN A 314 -10.39 12.51 7.25
N TYR A 315 -11.55 12.65 6.62
CA TYR A 315 -12.21 13.93 6.37
C TYR A 315 -13.62 13.94 6.93
N PRO A 316 -14.11 15.08 7.48
CA PRO A 316 -15.53 15.20 7.74
C PRO A 316 -16.30 15.05 6.41
N PRO A 317 -17.26 14.13 6.31
CA PRO A 317 -17.97 13.89 5.03
C PRO A 317 -18.85 15.07 4.59
N GLY A 318 -19.16 15.99 5.50
CA GLY A 318 -20.02 17.12 5.20
C GLY A 318 -21.37 16.69 4.66
N SER A 319 -21.90 17.45 3.72
CA SER A 319 -23.23 17.17 3.16
C SER A 319 -23.37 15.85 2.39
N THR A 320 -22.29 15.11 2.13
CA THR A 320 -22.37 13.75 1.56
C THR A 320 -22.95 12.74 2.57
N PHE A 321 -22.97 13.08 3.84
CA PHE A 321 -23.54 12.26 4.90
C PHE A 321 -25.08 12.40 5.03
N LYS A 322 -25.66 13.41 4.42
CA LYS A 322 -27.10 13.70 4.53
C LYS A 322 -28.00 12.56 4.03
N MET A 323 -27.54 11.75 3.08
CA MET A 323 -28.26 10.57 2.63
C MET A 323 -28.44 9.56 3.76
N ILE A 324 -27.41 9.35 4.57
CA ILE A 324 -27.45 8.44 5.73
C ILE A 324 -28.43 8.94 6.79
N VAL A 325 -28.44 10.24 7.06
CA VAL A 325 -29.38 10.86 8.01
C VAL A 325 -30.83 10.78 7.51
N ALA A 326 -31.07 10.97 6.20
CA ALA A 326 -32.36 10.78 5.58
C ALA A 326 -32.87 9.34 5.70
N LEU A 327 -32.03 8.36 5.37
CA LEU A 327 -32.36 6.94 5.53
C LEU A 327 -32.62 6.56 6.99
N ALA A 328 -31.81 7.05 7.93
CA ALA A 328 -32.04 6.83 9.34
C ALA A 328 -33.40 7.37 9.80
N ALA A 329 -33.82 8.54 9.27
CA ALA A 329 -35.11 9.13 9.60
C ALA A 329 -36.29 8.35 9.02
N LEU A 330 -36.18 7.89 7.78
CA LEU A 330 -37.17 7.05 7.10
C LEU A 330 -37.33 5.69 7.80
N GLU A 331 -36.23 4.99 8.06
CA GLU A 331 -36.22 3.66 8.70
C GLU A 331 -36.70 3.71 10.15
N ALA A 332 -36.43 4.79 10.88
CA ALA A 332 -36.92 5.00 12.24
C ALA A 332 -38.37 5.55 12.31
N GLY A 333 -38.98 5.83 11.13
CA GLY A 333 -40.34 6.40 11.08
C GLY A 333 -40.46 7.80 11.69
N VAL A 334 -39.37 8.51 11.98
CA VAL A 334 -39.39 9.83 12.61
C VAL A 334 -39.71 10.96 11.62
N ALA A 335 -39.57 10.70 10.34
CA ALA A 335 -39.95 11.58 9.25
C ALA A 335 -40.23 10.79 7.98
N GLY A 336 -41.38 10.97 7.34
CA GLY A 336 -41.67 10.41 6.02
C GLY A 336 -41.19 11.32 4.88
N PRO A 337 -41.33 10.88 3.61
CA PRO A 337 -40.89 11.65 2.42
C PRO A 337 -41.54 13.04 2.34
N GLY A 338 -42.82 13.17 2.77
CA GLY A 338 -43.59 14.40 2.77
C GLY A 338 -43.36 15.32 3.98
N HIS A 339 -42.49 14.92 4.93
CA HIS A 339 -42.13 15.78 6.05
C HIS A 339 -41.52 17.10 5.58
N ARG A 340 -42.10 18.23 5.96
CA ARG A 340 -41.66 19.56 5.50
C ARG A 340 -41.12 20.39 6.65
N VAL A 341 -40.04 21.11 6.40
CA VAL A 341 -39.40 22.04 7.33
C VAL A 341 -39.26 23.41 6.67
N PHE A 342 -39.58 24.47 7.38
CA PHE A 342 -39.37 25.82 6.90
C PHE A 342 -37.95 26.31 7.20
N CYS A 343 -37.17 26.52 6.14
CA CYS A 343 -35.80 27.00 6.24
C CYS A 343 -35.72 28.51 6.06
N LYS A 344 -35.64 29.24 7.17
CA LYS A 344 -35.37 30.70 7.18
C LYS A 344 -33.85 31.03 7.13
N GLY A 345 -33.00 30.03 6.93
CA GLY A 345 -31.55 30.21 6.84
C GLY A 345 -30.79 30.06 8.15
N VAL A 346 -31.46 30.11 9.31
CA VAL A 346 -30.83 29.97 10.64
C VAL A 346 -31.82 29.39 11.64
N ILE A 347 -31.32 28.54 12.57
CA ILE A 347 -32.03 28.13 13.79
C ILE A 347 -31.21 28.52 15.01
N LYS A 348 -31.88 28.69 16.14
CA LYS A 348 -31.24 28.96 17.45
C LYS A 348 -31.41 27.74 18.35
N LEU A 349 -30.38 27.41 19.09
CA LEU A 349 -30.39 26.46 20.20
C LEU A 349 -29.66 27.12 21.36
N GLY A 350 -30.39 27.51 22.39
CA GLY A 350 -29.88 28.40 23.42
C GLY A 350 -29.28 29.67 22.81
N ASN A 351 -28.09 30.03 23.21
CA ASN A 351 -27.38 31.20 22.71
C ASN A 351 -26.64 30.96 21.38
N THR A 352 -26.63 29.73 20.83
CA THR A 352 -25.89 29.37 19.60
C THR A 352 -26.81 29.42 18.39
N LYS A 353 -26.29 29.98 17.29
CA LYS A 353 -26.97 30.03 16.00
C LYS A 353 -26.36 29.01 15.05
N PHE A 354 -27.19 28.17 14.46
CA PHE A 354 -26.83 27.20 13.42
C PHE A 354 -27.37 27.70 12.09
N HIS A 355 -26.46 27.83 11.10
CA HIS A 355 -26.77 28.46 9.83
C HIS A 355 -26.90 27.42 8.73
N CYS A 356 -27.82 27.68 7.80
CA CYS A 356 -27.81 27.03 6.49
C CYS A 356 -26.90 27.81 5.56
N TRP A 357 -26.28 27.11 4.60
CA TRP A 357 -25.40 27.75 3.61
C TRP A 357 -26.13 28.88 2.82
N ARG A 358 -27.45 28.75 2.66
CA ARG A 358 -28.30 29.74 1.97
C ARG A 358 -28.83 30.88 2.88
N ASN A 359 -28.29 31.00 4.09
CA ASN A 359 -28.74 32.01 5.06
C ASN A 359 -28.80 33.44 4.51
N ARG A 360 -27.85 33.85 3.66
CA ARG A 360 -27.80 35.20 3.05
C ARG A 360 -28.89 35.47 2.04
N TYR A 361 -29.47 34.42 1.49
CA TYR A 361 -30.54 34.51 0.48
C TYR A 361 -31.92 34.21 1.08
N GLY A 362 -32.10 34.42 2.38
CA GLY A 362 -33.38 34.21 3.07
C GLY A 362 -33.72 32.73 3.36
N GLY A 363 -32.81 31.81 3.14
CA GLY A 363 -33.05 30.39 3.32
C GLY A 363 -33.61 29.69 2.08
N HIS A 364 -34.24 28.51 2.28
CA HIS A 364 -34.82 27.71 1.19
C HIS A 364 -36.36 27.80 1.15
N GLY A 365 -37.01 28.41 2.18
CA GLY A 365 -38.46 28.31 2.36
C GLY A 365 -38.89 26.92 2.82
N TRP A 366 -40.06 26.46 2.44
CA TRP A 366 -40.52 25.11 2.71
C TRP A 366 -39.77 24.09 1.86
N VAL A 367 -39.20 23.08 2.54
CA VAL A 367 -38.50 21.98 1.90
C VAL A 367 -38.97 20.64 2.46
N ASP A 368 -39.18 19.68 1.60
CA ASP A 368 -39.36 18.27 1.90
C ASP A 368 -38.04 17.51 1.87
N MET A 369 -38.04 16.20 2.07
CA MET A 369 -36.84 15.39 2.08
C MET A 369 -36.09 15.43 0.75
N LYS A 370 -36.78 15.29 -0.36
CA LYS A 370 -36.19 15.31 -1.71
C LYS A 370 -35.53 16.64 -1.99
N GLN A 371 -36.21 17.74 -1.72
CA GLN A 371 -35.69 19.10 -1.86
C GLN A 371 -34.54 19.38 -0.87
N GLY A 372 -34.63 18.87 0.36
CA GLY A 372 -33.58 18.96 1.37
C GLY A 372 -32.25 18.32 0.93
N ILE A 373 -32.30 17.16 0.29
CA ILE A 373 -31.13 16.49 -0.29
C ILE A 373 -30.66 17.25 -1.54
N ALA A 374 -31.55 17.52 -2.50
CA ALA A 374 -31.23 18.15 -3.78
C ALA A 374 -30.58 19.52 -3.63
N GLN A 375 -31.11 20.36 -2.75
CA GLN A 375 -30.63 21.70 -2.45
C GLN A 375 -29.66 21.74 -1.26
N SER A 376 -29.39 20.59 -0.64
CA SER A 376 -28.48 20.47 0.52
C SER A 376 -28.88 21.38 1.71
N CYS A 377 -30.14 21.43 2.09
CA CYS A 377 -30.64 22.31 3.14
C CYS A 377 -30.18 21.85 4.54
N ASP A 378 -29.32 22.62 5.22
CA ASP A 378 -28.82 22.25 6.55
C ASP A 378 -29.91 22.27 7.61
N ILE A 379 -30.87 23.22 7.54
CA ILE A 379 -31.95 23.35 8.51
C ILE A 379 -32.85 22.11 8.52
N TYR A 380 -33.12 21.54 7.33
CA TYR A 380 -33.88 20.29 7.21
C TYR A 380 -33.17 19.16 7.96
N PHE A 381 -31.87 19.02 7.76
CA PHE A 381 -31.07 17.97 8.38
C PHE A 381 -30.79 18.21 9.87
N TYR A 382 -30.75 19.45 10.33
CA TYR A 382 -30.74 19.75 11.77
C TYR A 382 -32.05 19.27 12.45
N ASP A 383 -33.23 19.44 11.82
CA ASP A 383 -34.51 18.94 12.35
C ASP A 383 -34.52 17.41 12.41
N LEU A 384 -34.10 16.72 11.32
CA LEU A 384 -33.99 15.26 11.32
C LEU A 384 -33.03 14.75 12.40
N ALA A 385 -31.82 15.34 12.50
CA ALA A 385 -30.82 14.93 13.48
C ALA A 385 -31.36 15.12 14.93
N ARG A 386 -32.04 16.19 15.22
CA ARG A 386 -32.67 16.43 16.53
C ARG A 386 -33.68 15.34 16.89
N ARG A 387 -34.50 14.89 15.92
CA ARG A 387 -35.49 13.82 16.11
C ARG A 387 -34.87 12.45 16.29
N LEU A 388 -33.77 12.18 15.57
CA LEU A 388 -33.08 10.89 15.58
C LEU A 388 -32.19 10.67 16.81
N GLY A 389 -31.41 11.68 17.18
CA GLY A 389 -30.26 11.51 18.08
C GLY A 389 -29.05 10.92 17.41
N VAL A 390 -27.84 11.11 17.99
CA VAL A 390 -26.59 10.73 17.40
C VAL A 390 -26.42 9.21 17.27
N ASP A 391 -26.93 8.43 18.21
CA ASP A 391 -26.72 6.98 18.25
C ASP A 391 -27.46 6.27 17.10
N ARG A 392 -28.70 6.68 16.75
CA ARG A 392 -29.44 6.17 15.59
C ARG A 392 -28.75 6.57 14.26
N ILE A 393 -28.24 7.79 14.20
CA ILE A 393 -27.43 8.27 13.06
C ILE A 393 -26.18 7.42 12.93
N GLY A 394 -25.46 7.16 14.02
CA GLY A 394 -24.27 6.35 14.05
C GLY A 394 -24.51 4.89 13.66
N ALA A 395 -25.60 4.30 14.16
CA ALA A 395 -26.00 2.94 13.79
C ALA A 395 -26.21 2.80 12.27
N MET A 396 -26.94 3.75 11.65
CA MET A 396 -27.14 3.77 10.21
C MET A 396 -25.81 3.98 9.45
N ALA A 397 -24.95 4.87 9.95
CA ALA A 397 -23.65 5.12 9.34
C ALA A 397 -22.79 3.84 9.24
N ARG A 398 -22.74 3.04 10.32
CA ARG A 398 -22.01 1.76 10.33
C ARG A 398 -22.58 0.74 9.35
N ARG A 399 -23.90 0.65 9.17
CA ARG A 399 -24.52 -0.21 8.13
C ARG A 399 -24.05 0.14 6.73
N PHE A 400 -23.67 1.39 6.49
CA PHE A 400 -23.10 1.87 5.23
C PHE A 400 -21.56 1.83 5.18
N GLY A 401 -20.89 1.24 6.18
CA GLY A 401 -19.44 1.01 6.19
C GLY A 401 -18.61 2.18 6.71
N LEU A 402 -19.22 3.13 7.41
CA LEU A 402 -18.48 4.20 8.06
C LEU A 402 -18.05 3.78 9.46
N GLY A 403 -16.83 4.12 9.86
CA GLY A 403 -16.30 3.84 11.19
C GLY A 403 -15.65 2.46 11.34
N GLU A 404 -15.40 1.76 10.25
CA GLU A 404 -14.74 0.44 10.22
C GLU A 404 -13.67 0.36 9.12
N THR A 405 -12.77 -0.59 9.21
CA THR A 405 -11.85 -0.96 8.13
C THR A 405 -12.45 -2.12 7.35
N PHE A 406 -12.17 -2.18 6.04
CA PHE A 406 -12.67 -3.23 5.17
C PHE A 406 -11.68 -4.38 5.00
N GLY A 407 -10.42 -4.20 5.45
CA GLY A 407 -9.34 -5.14 5.18
C GLY A 407 -8.96 -5.17 3.71
N ILE A 408 -9.01 -4.01 3.04
CA ILE A 408 -8.53 -3.91 1.66
C ILE A 408 -7.05 -4.30 1.62
N GLU A 409 -6.64 -4.98 0.55
CA GLU A 409 -5.29 -5.55 0.41
C GLU A 409 -4.21 -4.45 0.26
N LEU A 410 -4.26 -3.47 1.16
CA LEU A 410 -3.30 -2.36 1.30
C LEU A 410 -3.01 -2.08 2.76
N THR A 411 -1.81 -1.58 3.02
CA THR A 411 -1.40 -1.21 4.37
C THR A 411 -1.85 0.20 4.74
N GLY A 412 -2.19 0.41 6.01
CA GLY A 412 -2.46 1.75 6.54
C GLY A 412 -3.89 2.24 6.38
N GLU A 413 -4.85 1.35 6.11
CA GLU A 413 -6.28 1.68 6.12
C GLU A 413 -6.70 2.26 7.49
N LYS A 414 -7.54 3.31 7.46
CA LYS A 414 -8.07 3.97 8.65
C LYS A 414 -9.57 3.77 8.76
N ALA A 415 -10.02 3.49 9.98
CA ALA A 415 -11.44 3.26 10.27
C ALA A 415 -12.31 4.53 10.23
N GLY A 416 -11.71 5.73 10.13
CA GLY A 416 -12.47 6.95 10.33
C GLY A 416 -13.00 7.04 11.78
N LEU A 417 -14.09 7.79 11.96
CA LEU A 417 -14.72 7.94 13.27
C LEU A 417 -16.23 8.17 13.11
N VAL A 418 -17.04 7.29 13.66
CA VAL A 418 -18.48 7.49 13.85
C VAL A 418 -18.75 7.74 15.33
N PRO A 419 -18.99 8.99 15.76
CA PRO A 419 -19.12 9.32 17.16
C PRO A 419 -20.41 8.76 17.79
N SER A 420 -20.35 8.44 19.09
CA SER A 420 -21.49 8.12 19.94
C SER A 420 -21.42 8.93 21.24
N LYS A 421 -22.49 8.89 22.05
CA LYS A 421 -22.47 9.52 23.38
C LYS A 421 -21.40 8.91 24.27
N ASP A 422 -21.31 7.58 24.28
CA ASP A 422 -20.36 6.83 25.11
C ASP A 422 -18.91 7.08 24.67
N TRP A 423 -18.65 7.08 23.34
CA TRP A 423 -17.34 7.42 22.80
C TRP A 423 -16.87 8.79 23.27
N LYS A 424 -17.76 9.82 23.18
CA LYS A 424 -17.38 11.16 23.60
C LYS A 424 -17.08 11.24 25.09
N LEU A 425 -17.95 10.64 25.92
CA LEU A 425 -17.75 10.62 27.36
C LEU A 425 -16.42 9.94 27.71
N ALA A 426 -16.12 8.80 27.09
CA ALA A 426 -14.87 8.05 27.31
C ALA A 426 -13.61 8.84 26.88
N VAL A 427 -13.67 9.55 25.74
CA VAL A 427 -12.48 10.23 25.18
C VAL A 427 -12.28 11.63 25.77
N THR A 428 -13.37 12.36 26.06
CA THR A 428 -13.28 13.78 26.46
C THR A 428 -13.70 14.04 27.91
N GLY A 429 -14.32 13.07 28.60
CA GLY A 429 -14.91 13.26 29.92
C GLY A 429 -16.15 14.17 29.94
N VAL A 430 -16.62 14.66 28.80
CA VAL A 430 -17.73 15.62 28.69
C VAL A 430 -18.93 14.94 28.03
N PRO A 431 -20.13 15.05 28.61
CA PRO A 431 -21.35 14.48 28.01
C PRO A 431 -21.68 15.07 26.64
N TRP A 432 -22.35 14.27 25.82
CA TRP A 432 -22.83 14.68 24.50
C TRP A 432 -23.85 15.84 24.59
N GLN A 433 -23.69 16.85 23.72
CA GLN A 433 -24.56 18.00 23.66
C GLN A 433 -25.48 17.95 22.42
N LEU A 434 -26.69 18.45 22.52
CA LEU A 434 -27.63 18.50 21.40
C LEU A 434 -27.06 19.26 20.18
N GLY A 435 -26.28 20.31 20.41
CA GLY A 435 -25.62 21.06 19.33
C GLY A 435 -24.69 20.22 18.50
N GLU A 436 -24.01 19.23 19.11
CA GLU A 436 -23.13 18.28 18.42
C GLU A 436 -23.94 17.31 17.54
N THR A 437 -25.13 16.88 18.02
CA THR A 437 -26.09 16.11 17.20
C THR A 437 -26.46 16.85 15.92
N LEU A 438 -26.80 18.15 16.04
CA LEU A 438 -27.16 18.96 14.87
C LEU A 438 -26.04 18.99 13.85
N ILE A 439 -24.80 19.25 14.29
CA ILE A 439 -23.63 19.35 13.41
C ILE A 439 -23.28 17.97 12.82
N THR A 440 -23.38 16.88 13.58
CA THR A 440 -23.21 15.52 13.08
C THR A 440 -24.25 15.20 12.00
N GLY A 441 -25.49 15.69 12.13
CA GLY A 441 -26.54 15.53 11.12
C GLY A 441 -26.24 16.13 9.75
N ILE A 442 -25.22 16.98 9.64
CA ILE A 442 -24.72 17.52 8.37
C ILE A 442 -23.31 17.03 8.02
N GLY A 443 -22.85 15.95 8.69
CA GLY A 443 -21.56 15.29 8.41
C GLY A 443 -20.35 16.06 8.91
N GLN A 444 -20.47 16.77 10.02
CA GLN A 444 -19.43 17.58 10.64
C GLN A 444 -19.19 17.12 12.09
N ALA A 445 -18.58 17.94 12.92
CA ALA A 445 -18.16 17.66 14.28
C ALA A 445 -17.04 16.60 14.32
N TYR A 446 -17.24 15.53 15.08
CA TYR A 446 -16.25 14.45 15.27
C TYR A 446 -16.29 13.38 14.18
N LEU A 447 -17.29 13.43 13.28
CA LEU A 447 -17.45 12.43 12.23
C LEU A 447 -16.32 12.54 11.19
N LEU A 448 -15.60 11.44 10.97
CA LEU A 448 -14.52 11.33 10.00
C LEU A 448 -14.73 10.10 9.13
N ALA A 449 -14.52 10.25 7.83
CA ALA A 449 -14.58 9.16 6.85
C ALA A 449 -13.42 9.24 5.87
N THR A 450 -12.99 8.07 5.38
CA THR A 450 -12.02 7.99 4.29
C THR A 450 -12.73 8.06 2.93
N PRO A 451 -12.05 8.46 1.85
CA PRO A 451 -12.62 8.39 0.49
C PRO A 451 -13.09 6.98 0.11
N LEU A 452 -12.39 5.93 0.54
CA LEU A 452 -12.81 4.54 0.34
C LEU A 452 -14.14 4.25 1.04
N GLN A 453 -14.30 4.66 2.30
CA GLN A 453 -15.56 4.50 3.02
C GLN A 453 -16.72 5.24 2.35
N LEU A 454 -16.47 6.44 1.82
CA LEU A 454 -17.47 7.18 1.05
C LEU A 454 -17.82 6.48 -0.27
N ALA A 455 -16.86 5.79 -0.91
CA ALA A 455 -17.11 4.99 -2.10
C ALA A 455 -17.98 3.77 -1.79
N VAL A 456 -17.67 3.03 -0.70
CA VAL A 456 -18.49 1.91 -0.22
C VAL A 456 -19.89 2.37 0.19
N MET A 457 -20.01 3.46 0.92
CA MET A 457 -21.29 4.08 1.25
C MET A 457 -22.12 4.37 -0.01
N THR A 458 -21.48 4.95 -1.03
CA THR A 458 -22.14 5.28 -2.30
C THR A 458 -22.53 4.02 -3.07
N ALA A 459 -21.69 3.01 -3.07
CA ALA A 459 -21.97 1.72 -3.69
C ALA A 459 -23.17 1.02 -3.02
N ARG A 460 -23.20 0.96 -1.68
CA ARG A 460 -24.33 0.39 -0.91
C ARG A 460 -25.63 1.17 -1.08
N LEU A 461 -25.57 2.49 -1.34
CA LEU A 461 -26.75 3.28 -1.71
C LEU A 461 -27.27 2.91 -3.10
N ALA A 462 -26.37 2.73 -4.05
CA ALA A 462 -26.70 2.55 -5.47
C ALA A 462 -27.05 1.10 -5.85
N ASN A 463 -26.56 0.11 -5.12
CA ASN A 463 -26.76 -1.32 -5.42
C ASN A 463 -28.00 -1.95 -4.74
N GLY A 464 -28.89 -1.12 -4.18
CA GLY A 464 -30.07 -1.61 -3.48
C GLY A 464 -29.84 -2.02 -2.03
N GLY A 465 -28.78 -1.54 -1.39
CA GLY A 465 -28.46 -1.84 0.02
C GLY A 465 -27.80 -3.19 0.24
N MET A 466 -27.05 -3.67 -0.73
CA MET A 466 -26.22 -4.86 -0.58
C MET A 466 -24.90 -4.50 0.09
N ALA A 467 -24.47 -5.30 1.07
CA ALA A 467 -23.27 -5.05 1.90
C ALA A 467 -21.95 -5.34 1.17
N VAL A 468 -21.80 -4.79 -0.03
CA VAL A 468 -20.58 -4.97 -0.84
C VAL A 468 -19.34 -4.52 -0.06
N ARG A 469 -18.25 -5.30 -0.20
CA ARG A 469 -16.92 -4.98 0.35
C ARG A 469 -15.95 -4.61 -0.77
N PRO A 470 -15.09 -3.62 -0.58
CA PRO A 470 -14.10 -3.27 -1.59
C PRO A 470 -13.02 -4.35 -1.65
N ARG A 471 -12.55 -4.67 -2.86
CA ARG A 471 -11.44 -5.58 -3.11
C ARG A 471 -10.53 -5.04 -4.20
N LEU A 472 -9.26 -5.34 -4.09
CA LEU A 472 -8.22 -4.87 -5.01
C LEU A 472 -7.60 -6.00 -5.82
N SER A 473 -7.60 -7.25 -5.31
CA SER A 473 -7.12 -8.43 -6.03
C SER A 473 -8.26 -9.17 -6.71
N ARG A 474 -7.98 -9.73 -7.89
CA ARG A 474 -8.83 -10.72 -8.54
C ARG A 474 -8.41 -12.11 -8.10
N ARG A 475 -9.34 -12.90 -7.58
CA ARG A 475 -9.07 -14.32 -7.35
C ARG A 475 -8.85 -15.00 -8.70
N PRO A 476 -7.82 -15.87 -8.83
CA PRO A 476 -7.77 -16.79 -9.96
C PRO A 476 -9.07 -17.60 -9.98
N ASP A 477 -9.72 -17.69 -11.13
CA ASP A 477 -10.97 -18.45 -11.29
C ASP A 477 -10.76 -19.88 -10.77
N GLY A 478 -11.45 -20.23 -9.67
CA GLY A 478 -11.59 -21.59 -9.15
C GLY A 478 -10.35 -22.23 -8.50
N GLY A 479 -9.24 -21.55 -8.34
CA GLY A 479 -8.03 -22.08 -7.69
C GLY A 479 -8.12 -22.00 -6.16
N LYS A 480 -8.35 -23.14 -5.48
CA LYS A 480 -7.95 -23.31 -4.09
C LYS A 480 -6.48 -22.89 -3.99
N LEU A 481 -6.16 -21.96 -3.08
CA LEU A 481 -4.79 -21.83 -2.62
C LEU A 481 -4.42 -23.21 -2.05
N SER A 482 -3.65 -24.00 -2.79
CA SER A 482 -3.02 -25.20 -2.28
C SER A 482 -1.92 -24.76 -1.30
N GLY A 483 -2.34 -24.52 -0.10
CA GLY A 483 -1.46 -24.31 1.05
C GLY A 483 -1.08 -25.66 1.64
N ASP A 484 -0.25 -26.44 0.95
CA ASP A 484 0.54 -27.47 1.57
C ASP A 484 1.85 -26.82 2.07
N GLY A 485 1.78 -26.32 3.27
CA GLY A 485 2.87 -25.70 3.99
C GLY A 485 2.49 -25.55 5.46
N ALA A 486 2.15 -26.69 6.12
CA ALA A 486 2.01 -26.74 7.56
C ALA A 486 3.40 -26.53 8.18
N GLY A 487 3.65 -25.33 8.64
CA GLY A 487 4.74 -24.93 9.50
C GLY A 487 4.16 -24.27 10.74
N SER A 488 4.07 -25.04 11.84
CA SER A 488 3.87 -24.69 13.25
C SER A 488 3.59 -23.20 13.55
N ALA A 489 2.33 -22.81 13.62
CA ALA A 489 1.89 -21.64 14.33
C ALA A 489 1.40 -22.07 15.72
N VAL A 490 1.92 -21.38 16.72
CA VAL A 490 1.54 -21.49 18.13
C VAL A 490 0.04 -21.22 18.27
N GLU A 491 -0.66 -22.15 18.89
CA GLU A 491 -2.06 -22.05 19.28
C GLU A 491 -2.31 -20.77 20.10
N ASN A 492 -2.94 -19.79 19.47
CA ASN A 492 -3.78 -18.81 20.15
C ASN A 492 -5.10 -18.78 19.39
N GLY A 493 -6.08 -19.50 19.94
CA GLY A 493 -7.39 -19.71 19.35
C GLY A 493 -8.14 -18.41 19.06
N ARG A 494 -8.22 -18.09 17.79
CA ARG A 494 -9.29 -17.32 17.18
C ARG A 494 -9.51 -17.95 15.81
N ASP A 495 -10.75 -18.35 15.56
CA ASP A 495 -11.21 -18.98 14.33
C ASP A 495 -11.01 -18.09 13.09
N GLU A 496 -9.80 -18.06 12.51
CA GLU A 496 -9.51 -17.37 11.24
C GLU A 496 -10.08 -18.11 10.01
N ASP A 497 -10.40 -19.40 10.14
CA ASP A 497 -11.00 -20.22 9.09
C ASP A 497 -12.46 -19.86 8.76
N ASP A 498 -13.17 -19.17 9.65
CA ASP A 498 -14.57 -18.79 9.45
C ASP A 498 -14.72 -17.54 8.57
N ASP A 499 -13.73 -16.65 8.51
CA ASP A 499 -13.77 -15.45 7.64
C ASP A 499 -13.43 -15.77 6.16
N ALA A 500 -12.62 -16.79 5.90
CA ALA A 500 -12.30 -17.23 4.54
C ALA A 500 -13.49 -17.92 3.85
N ARG A 501 -14.33 -18.62 4.61
CA ARG A 501 -15.55 -19.29 4.11
C ARG A 501 -16.73 -18.33 3.88
N LYS A 502 -16.72 -17.14 4.49
CA LYS A 502 -17.78 -16.13 4.33
C LYS A 502 -17.73 -15.34 3.01
N SER A 503 -16.70 -15.52 2.20
CA SER A 503 -16.49 -14.71 0.98
C SER A 503 -17.29 -15.18 -0.26
N ASP A 504 -17.83 -16.40 -0.27
CA ASP A 504 -18.74 -16.92 -1.31
C ASP A 504 -20.22 -16.88 -0.89
N ALA A 505 -20.53 -16.40 0.31
CA ALA A 505 -21.89 -16.13 0.73
C ALA A 505 -22.45 -14.97 -0.12
N ALA A 506 -23.64 -15.16 -0.67
CA ALA A 506 -24.37 -14.10 -1.38
C ALA A 506 -24.33 -12.79 -0.56
N VAL A 507 -23.94 -11.70 -1.21
CA VAL A 507 -23.77 -10.39 -0.55
C VAL A 507 -25.04 -10.07 0.24
N GLN A 508 -24.93 -9.99 1.57
CA GLN A 508 -26.10 -9.80 2.43
C GLN A 508 -26.66 -8.37 2.31
N SER A 509 -27.98 -8.23 2.48
CA SER A 509 -28.59 -6.92 2.58
C SER A 509 -28.19 -6.24 3.88
N ILE A 510 -27.92 -4.93 3.84
CA ILE A 510 -27.75 -4.09 5.04
C ILE A 510 -29.07 -3.84 5.77
N GLY A 511 -30.18 -4.44 5.32
CA GLY A 511 -31.49 -4.36 5.96
C GLY A 511 -32.18 -2.99 5.86
N VAL A 512 -31.94 -2.22 4.80
CA VAL A 512 -32.65 -0.94 4.51
C VAL A 512 -33.71 -1.17 3.47
N SER A 513 -34.90 -0.57 3.66
CA SER A 513 -36.02 -0.69 2.73
C SER A 513 -35.65 -0.19 1.33
N ALA A 514 -35.92 -0.98 0.29
CA ALA A 514 -35.73 -0.60 -1.11
C ALA A 514 -36.51 0.68 -1.48
N ALA A 515 -37.70 0.88 -0.90
CA ALA A 515 -38.50 2.08 -1.09
C ALA A 515 -37.80 3.32 -0.53
N ASN A 516 -37.18 3.21 0.67
CA ASN A 516 -36.47 4.30 1.31
C ASN A 516 -35.16 4.62 0.56
N LEU A 517 -34.43 3.60 0.09
CA LEU A 517 -33.26 3.77 -0.77
C LEU A 517 -33.63 4.50 -2.06
N LYS A 518 -34.74 4.12 -2.70
CA LYS A 518 -35.21 4.77 -3.93
C LYS A 518 -35.52 6.27 -3.72
N ILE A 519 -36.15 6.64 -2.62
CA ILE A 519 -36.43 8.06 -2.28
C ILE A 519 -35.13 8.85 -2.22
N VAL A 520 -34.10 8.29 -1.56
CA VAL A 520 -32.81 8.97 -1.39
C VAL A 520 -32.02 9.01 -2.69
N THR A 521 -31.97 7.93 -3.47
CA THR A 521 -31.24 7.87 -4.75
C THR A 521 -31.90 8.74 -5.83
N ASP A 522 -33.24 8.82 -5.86
CA ASP A 522 -33.97 9.77 -6.72
C ASP A 522 -33.63 11.22 -6.34
N ALA A 523 -33.53 11.52 -5.05
CA ALA A 523 -33.11 12.85 -4.60
C ALA A 523 -31.63 13.15 -4.94
N MET A 524 -30.73 12.15 -4.91
CA MET A 524 -29.34 12.28 -5.39
C MET A 524 -29.30 12.54 -6.89
N SER A 525 -30.20 11.95 -7.68
CA SER A 525 -30.33 12.28 -9.09
C SER A 525 -30.71 13.76 -9.29
N ASP A 526 -31.62 14.29 -8.48
CA ASP A 526 -32.00 15.70 -8.55
C ASP A 526 -30.90 16.67 -8.12
N VAL A 527 -29.92 16.25 -7.33
CA VAL A 527 -28.70 17.06 -7.04
C VAL A 527 -27.98 17.43 -8.33
N VAL A 528 -27.93 16.53 -9.30
CA VAL A 528 -27.19 16.71 -10.58
C VAL A 528 -28.16 17.12 -11.69
N ASN A 529 -29.33 16.46 -11.80
CA ASN A 529 -30.21 16.59 -12.97
C ASN A 529 -31.36 17.56 -12.74
N GLY A 530 -31.70 17.87 -11.46
CA GLY A 530 -32.79 18.76 -11.11
C GLY A 530 -32.47 20.24 -11.35
N ALA A 531 -33.50 21.04 -11.54
CA ALA A 531 -33.38 22.48 -11.83
C ALA A 531 -32.73 23.29 -10.69
N ARG A 532 -32.92 22.85 -9.43
CA ARG A 532 -32.39 23.48 -8.21
C ARG A 532 -31.26 22.70 -7.57
N GLY A 533 -30.75 21.66 -8.25
CA GLY A 533 -29.67 20.80 -7.74
C GLY A 533 -28.36 21.55 -7.54
N THR A 534 -27.62 21.19 -6.46
CA THR A 534 -26.36 21.87 -6.12
C THR A 534 -25.24 21.55 -7.10
N ALA A 535 -25.32 20.44 -7.86
CA ALA A 535 -24.37 20.05 -8.90
C ALA A 535 -24.94 20.14 -10.32
N ARG A 536 -26.04 20.87 -10.56
CA ARG A 536 -26.72 20.95 -11.88
C ARG A 536 -25.84 21.38 -13.04
N LYS A 537 -24.74 22.09 -12.78
CA LYS A 537 -23.76 22.51 -13.79
C LYS A 537 -22.84 21.38 -14.28
N TYR A 538 -22.83 20.26 -13.57
CA TYR A 538 -21.90 19.16 -13.78
C TYR A 538 -22.62 17.87 -14.22
N LYS A 539 -23.69 18.03 -15.02
CA LYS A 539 -24.34 16.90 -15.71
C LYS A 539 -23.37 16.23 -16.66
N LEU A 540 -23.53 14.93 -16.83
CA LEU A 540 -22.85 14.22 -17.92
C LEU A 540 -23.32 14.75 -19.27
N ASP A 541 -22.45 14.64 -20.26
CA ASP A 541 -22.75 15.06 -21.62
C ASP A 541 -23.81 14.13 -22.23
N LYS A 542 -24.73 14.69 -23.02
CA LYS A 542 -25.88 13.94 -23.55
C LYS A 542 -25.49 12.76 -24.44
N GLU A 543 -24.32 12.86 -25.10
CA GLU A 543 -23.76 11.84 -25.98
C GLU A 543 -23.44 10.53 -25.25
N LEU A 544 -23.25 10.56 -23.93
CA LEU A 544 -23.03 9.36 -23.13
C LEU A 544 -24.29 8.53 -22.90
N GLY A 545 -25.48 9.05 -23.23
CA GLY A 545 -26.76 8.37 -23.02
C GLY A 545 -27.09 8.05 -21.56
N ALA A 546 -26.28 8.50 -20.61
CA ALA A 546 -26.34 8.17 -19.20
C ALA A 546 -26.51 9.42 -18.32
N LYS A 547 -27.17 9.22 -17.15
CA LYS A 547 -27.27 10.25 -16.11
C LYS A 547 -26.47 9.82 -14.88
N MET A 548 -25.82 10.77 -14.22
CA MET A 548 -25.14 10.61 -12.95
C MET A 548 -26.02 11.12 -11.81
N ALA A 549 -26.07 10.41 -10.71
CA ALA A 549 -26.59 10.89 -9.42
C ALA A 549 -25.42 11.15 -8.47
N GLY A 550 -25.60 12.05 -7.50
CA GLY A 550 -24.51 12.31 -6.56
C GLY A 550 -24.86 13.32 -5.48
N LYS A 551 -23.87 13.67 -4.67
CA LYS A 551 -24.03 14.66 -3.59
C LYS A 551 -22.74 15.47 -3.38
N THR A 552 -22.89 16.80 -3.37
CA THR A 552 -21.83 17.73 -2.99
C THR A 552 -21.58 17.71 -1.48
N GLY A 553 -20.32 17.72 -1.08
CA GLY A 553 -19.88 17.93 0.30
C GLY A 553 -18.90 19.09 0.39
N THR A 554 -18.96 19.82 1.48
CA THR A 554 -17.97 20.83 1.86
C THR A 554 -17.67 20.59 3.33
N ALA A 555 -16.43 20.26 3.65
CA ALA A 555 -16.00 20.00 5.02
C ALA A 555 -15.25 21.21 5.56
N GLN A 556 -15.75 21.82 6.61
CA GLN A 556 -15.13 22.99 7.23
C GLN A 556 -13.84 22.58 7.94
N VAL A 557 -12.74 23.23 7.60
CA VAL A 557 -11.43 23.02 8.24
C VAL A 557 -11.27 23.88 9.50
N ARG A 558 -11.92 25.06 9.53
CA ARG A 558 -11.86 25.98 10.64
C ARG A 558 -13.22 26.62 10.93
N ARG A 559 -13.36 27.14 12.14
CA ARG A 559 -14.56 27.88 12.51
C ARG A 559 -14.56 29.27 11.84
N ILE A 560 -15.64 29.59 11.12
CA ILE A 560 -15.87 30.91 10.55
C ILE A 560 -16.25 31.88 11.67
N THR A 561 -15.50 32.98 11.85
CA THR A 561 -15.72 33.98 12.88
C THR A 561 -16.98 34.82 12.59
N LYS A 562 -17.48 35.55 13.65
CA LYS A 562 -18.62 36.47 13.48
C LYS A 562 -18.29 37.63 12.53
N ALA A 563 -17.02 38.12 12.56
CA ALA A 563 -16.53 39.18 11.69
C ALA A 563 -16.50 38.74 10.23
N GLU A 564 -15.93 37.57 9.94
CA GLU A 564 -15.92 36.98 8.59
C GLU A 564 -17.33 36.73 8.04
N ARG A 565 -18.27 36.31 8.89
CA ARG A 565 -19.68 36.16 8.47
C ARG A 565 -20.33 37.51 8.10
N LYS A 566 -20.04 38.59 8.88
CA LYS A 566 -20.54 39.95 8.57
C LYS A 566 -19.90 40.49 7.28
N ALA A 567 -18.60 40.24 7.07
CA ALA A 567 -17.86 40.66 5.88
C ALA A 567 -18.23 39.88 4.60
N GLY A 568 -19.19 38.98 4.70
CA GLY A 568 -19.64 38.23 3.53
C GLY A 568 -19.01 36.84 3.44
N GLY A 569 -18.28 36.34 4.49
CA GLY A 569 -17.68 35.00 4.54
C GLY A 569 -16.89 34.74 3.25
N LYS A 570 -16.01 35.60 2.87
CA LYS A 570 -15.17 35.41 1.71
C LYS A 570 -14.30 34.20 1.94
N LEU A 571 -14.65 33.09 1.34
CA LEU A 571 -13.69 32.13 0.80
C LEU A 571 -13.09 32.79 -0.44
N SER A 572 -12.33 33.86 -0.23
CA SER A 572 -11.71 34.56 -1.32
C SER A 572 -10.53 33.73 -1.81
N LYS A 573 -10.10 33.96 -3.03
CA LYS A 573 -8.83 33.46 -3.57
C LYS A 573 -7.63 33.83 -2.65
N GLU A 574 -7.81 34.78 -1.76
CA GLU A 574 -6.86 35.26 -0.74
C GLU A 574 -6.77 34.39 0.52
N THR A 575 -7.73 33.45 0.75
CA THR A 575 -7.63 32.54 1.89
C THR A 575 -6.45 31.59 1.68
N PRO A 576 -5.50 31.50 2.63
CA PRO A 576 -4.38 30.55 2.56
C PRO A 576 -4.88 29.14 2.28
N TRP A 577 -4.17 28.37 1.44
CA TRP A 577 -4.60 27.05 1.01
C TRP A 577 -5.04 26.15 2.17
N LYS A 578 -4.25 26.08 3.26
CA LYS A 578 -4.53 25.24 4.44
C LYS A 578 -5.79 25.63 5.21
N GLU A 579 -6.33 26.82 5.00
CA GLU A 579 -7.53 27.32 5.69
C GLU A 579 -8.80 27.15 4.88
N ARG A 580 -8.68 26.76 3.60
CA ARG A 580 -9.85 26.50 2.75
C ARG A 580 -10.53 25.21 3.18
N ASP A 581 -11.84 25.15 2.99
CA ASP A 581 -12.62 23.95 3.25
C ASP A 581 -12.24 22.81 2.28
N HIS A 582 -12.38 21.55 2.71
CA HIS A 582 -12.24 20.43 1.79
C HIS A 582 -13.47 20.34 0.89
N ALA A 583 -13.25 20.00 -0.38
CA ALA A 583 -14.31 19.78 -1.36
C ALA A 583 -14.50 18.28 -1.60
N LEU A 584 -15.75 17.80 -1.49
CA LEU A 584 -16.11 16.40 -1.66
C LEU A 584 -17.24 16.27 -2.67
N PHE A 585 -17.21 15.16 -3.41
CA PHE A 585 -18.37 14.73 -4.20
C PHE A 585 -18.41 13.22 -4.26
N THR A 586 -19.60 12.66 -4.01
CA THR A 586 -19.89 11.24 -4.15
C THR A 586 -20.91 11.07 -5.27
N ALA A 587 -20.71 10.11 -6.16
CA ALA A 587 -21.58 9.90 -7.30
C ALA A 587 -21.70 8.44 -7.68
N PHE A 588 -22.80 8.09 -8.34
CA PHE A 588 -22.94 6.82 -9.05
C PHE A 588 -23.56 7.04 -10.44
N ALA A 589 -23.27 6.15 -11.34
CA ALA A 589 -23.81 6.14 -12.70
C ALA A 589 -23.80 4.72 -13.29
N PRO A 590 -24.67 4.46 -14.32
CA PRO A 590 -25.83 5.23 -14.75
C PRO A 590 -26.96 5.24 -13.71
N VAL A 591 -27.85 6.24 -13.71
CA VAL A 591 -28.96 6.32 -12.73
C VAL A 591 -30.00 5.18 -12.95
N GLY A 592 -30.27 4.84 -14.21
CA GLY A 592 -31.28 3.80 -14.55
C GLY A 592 -30.80 2.36 -14.27
N ALA A 593 -29.50 2.11 -14.38
CA ALA A 593 -28.86 0.82 -14.11
C ALA A 593 -27.52 1.08 -13.42
N PRO A 594 -27.51 1.37 -12.11
CA PRO A 594 -26.29 1.74 -11.41
C PRO A 594 -25.21 0.66 -11.49
N ARG A 595 -23.99 1.07 -11.82
CA ARG A 595 -22.85 0.14 -11.92
C ARG A 595 -21.58 0.67 -11.27
N TYR A 596 -21.31 1.97 -11.39
CA TYR A 596 -20.08 2.56 -10.90
C TYR A 596 -20.34 3.59 -9.81
N ALA A 597 -19.60 3.50 -8.72
CA ALA A 597 -19.49 4.55 -7.71
C ALA A 597 -18.16 5.29 -7.86
N THR A 598 -18.20 6.61 -7.79
CA THR A 598 -17.02 7.47 -7.85
C THR A 598 -17.06 8.47 -6.73
N VAL A 599 -15.95 8.61 -6.02
CA VAL A 599 -15.77 9.62 -4.97
C VAL A 599 -14.52 10.42 -5.25
N VAL A 600 -14.63 11.73 -5.11
CA VAL A 600 -13.50 12.66 -5.17
C VAL A 600 -13.49 13.52 -3.92
N VAL A 601 -12.35 13.55 -3.25
CA VAL A 601 -12.05 14.44 -2.13
C VAL A 601 -10.86 15.30 -2.51
N VAL A 602 -11.02 16.64 -2.46
CA VAL A 602 -9.93 17.60 -2.71
C VAL A 602 -9.65 18.34 -1.41
N GLU A 603 -8.46 18.13 -0.87
CA GLU A 603 -8.01 18.86 0.31
C GLU A 603 -7.95 20.35 0.00
N HIS A 604 -8.62 21.13 0.84
CA HIS A 604 -8.65 22.59 0.71
C HIS A 604 -9.15 23.13 -0.66
N GLY A 605 -9.99 22.33 -1.33
CA GLY A 605 -10.55 22.65 -2.66
C GLY A 605 -11.67 23.71 -2.64
N GLY A 606 -12.07 24.18 -1.45
CA GLY A 606 -13.00 25.29 -1.23
C GLY A 606 -14.47 24.91 -1.29
N SER A 607 -14.97 24.29 -2.34
CA SER A 607 -16.40 23.96 -2.45
C SER A 607 -16.66 22.61 -3.10
N GLY A 608 -17.73 21.92 -2.68
CA GLY A 608 -18.13 20.65 -3.28
C GLY A 608 -18.46 20.70 -4.77
N GLY A 609 -18.73 21.89 -5.33
CA GLY A 609 -18.88 22.09 -6.78
C GLY A 609 -17.56 21.86 -7.54
N TYR A 610 -16.43 22.14 -6.90
CA TYR A 610 -15.13 21.85 -7.51
C TYR A 610 -14.89 20.34 -7.64
N ALA A 611 -15.13 19.59 -6.56
CA ALA A 611 -15.05 18.14 -6.60
C ALA A 611 -16.07 17.53 -7.58
N ALA A 612 -17.28 18.11 -7.70
CA ALA A 612 -18.29 17.67 -8.65
C ALA A 612 -17.83 17.82 -10.12
N ARG A 613 -17.08 18.87 -10.44
CA ARG A 613 -16.47 19.04 -11.76
C ARG A 613 -15.48 17.94 -12.08
N LEU A 614 -14.56 17.66 -11.14
CA LEU A 614 -13.57 16.59 -11.28
C LEU A 614 -14.23 15.23 -11.41
N THR A 615 -15.27 14.98 -10.61
CA THR A 615 -16.02 13.72 -10.67
C THR A 615 -16.78 13.56 -11.99
N LYS A 616 -17.34 14.65 -12.56
CA LYS A 616 -17.91 14.58 -13.92
C LYS A 616 -16.89 14.09 -14.93
N ASP A 617 -15.69 14.69 -14.93
CA ASP A 617 -14.63 14.32 -15.87
C ASP A 617 -14.24 12.84 -15.69
N ILE A 618 -14.04 12.39 -14.45
CA ILE A 618 -13.70 11.00 -14.11
C ILE A 618 -14.84 10.05 -14.51
N MET A 619 -16.10 10.34 -14.16
CA MET A 619 -17.22 9.47 -14.47
C MET A 619 -17.44 9.37 -15.99
N THR A 620 -17.16 10.42 -16.75
CA THR A 620 -17.16 10.40 -18.20
C THR A 620 -16.17 9.37 -18.74
N GLU A 621 -14.95 9.36 -18.22
CA GLU A 621 -13.93 8.36 -18.60
C GLU A 621 -14.32 6.94 -18.19
N VAL A 622 -14.89 6.77 -17.00
CA VAL A 622 -15.38 5.46 -16.53
C VAL A 622 -16.45 4.90 -17.47
N LEU A 623 -17.43 5.72 -17.85
CA LEU A 623 -18.52 5.28 -18.72
C LEU A 623 -18.06 5.04 -20.17
N ARG A 624 -17.06 5.78 -20.64
CA ARG A 624 -16.46 5.56 -21.97
C ARG A 624 -15.62 4.31 -22.04
N SER A 625 -14.85 4.04 -21.00
CA SER A 625 -13.97 2.86 -20.94
C SER A 625 -14.73 1.60 -20.62
N ASP A 626 -15.82 1.69 -19.87
CA ASP A 626 -16.64 0.60 -19.31
C ASP A 626 -15.81 -0.61 -18.87
N PRO A 627 -14.96 -0.48 -17.85
CA PRO A 627 -13.98 -1.51 -17.48
C PRO A 627 -14.60 -2.87 -17.18
N MET A 628 -15.84 -2.87 -16.69
CA MET A 628 -16.53 -4.11 -16.34
C MET A 628 -17.08 -4.84 -17.57
N ALA A 629 -17.58 -4.12 -18.58
CA ALA A 629 -18.02 -4.74 -19.83
C ALA A 629 -16.83 -5.30 -20.63
N ARG A 630 -15.73 -4.56 -20.71
CA ARG A 630 -14.49 -5.02 -21.36
C ARG A 630 -13.91 -6.27 -20.72
N SER A 631 -13.97 -6.37 -19.39
CA SER A 631 -13.50 -7.55 -18.66
C SER A 631 -14.34 -8.80 -18.93
N ALA A 632 -15.62 -8.64 -19.21
CA ALA A 632 -16.54 -9.76 -19.54
C ALA A 632 -16.24 -10.37 -20.92
N LEU A 633 -15.58 -9.64 -21.83
CA LEU A 633 -15.20 -10.13 -23.14
C LEU A 633 -13.94 -11.01 -23.15
N GLY A 634 -13.32 -11.25 -22.00
CA GLY A 634 -12.06 -11.99 -21.87
C GLY A 634 -10.84 -11.17 -22.34
N PRO A 635 -9.62 -11.62 -22.05
CA PRO A 635 -8.45 -11.06 -22.70
C PRO A 635 -8.57 -11.33 -24.20
N ASP A 636 -8.41 -10.29 -25.00
CA ASP A 636 -8.33 -10.41 -26.47
C ASP A 636 -7.42 -11.60 -26.79
N SER A 637 -7.97 -12.63 -27.45
CA SER A 637 -7.24 -13.82 -27.90
C SER A 637 -6.35 -13.50 -29.12
N GLY A 638 -5.79 -12.29 -29.12
CA GLY A 638 -4.71 -11.88 -30.00
C GLY A 638 -3.43 -12.57 -29.59
N GLU A 639 -3.05 -13.58 -30.36
CA GLU A 639 -1.78 -14.28 -30.37
C GLU A 639 -0.61 -13.46 -29.80
N ARG A 640 -0.22 -13.74 -28.54
CA ARG A 640 1.13 -13.48 -28.08
C ARG A 640 1.82 -14.80 -27.81
N GLY A 641 2.31 -15.38 -28.91
CA GLY A 641 3.37 -16.36 -28.86
C GLY A 641 4.54 -15.73 -28.08
N ARG A 642 4.69 -16.13 -26.83
CA ARG A 642 5.92 -15.88 -26.08
C ARG A 642 7.04 -16.65 -26.73
N LYS A 643 7.76 -16.03 -27.65
CA LYS A 643 9.17 -16.41 -27.87
C LYS A 643 9.93 -15.98 -26.62
N ARG A 644 10.17 -16.93 -25.74
CA ARG A 644 11.29 -16.85 -24.79
C ARG A 644 12.53 -17.00 -25.65
N GLU A 645 13.16 -15.90 -26.00
CA GLU A 645 14.54 -15.95 -26.44
C GLU A 645 15.43 -16.05 -25.19
N ILE A 646 16.29 -17.06 -25.29
CA ILE A 646 17.30 -17.53 -24.33
C ILE A 646 18.32 -16.43 -24.05
#